data_7daabf9a0e82a45a1646215e421573b8
#
_entry.id   7daabf9a0e82a45a1646215e421573b8
#
_cell.length_a   1.000
_cell.length_b   1.000
_cell.length_c   1.000
_cell.angle_alpha   90.00
_cell.angle_beta   90.00
_cell.angle_gamma   90.00
#
_symmetry.space_group_name_H-M   'P 1'
#
loop_
_entity.id
_entity.type
_entity.pdbx_description
1 polymer ?
#
loop_
_entity_poly.entity_id
_entity_poly.type
_entity_poly.pdbx_seq_one_letter_code
_entity_poly.pdbx_strand_id
1 'polypeptide(L)'
;MSTMEFVIKGIRGRRRQSWLLLATVTAFFTFITAAQCYFASAAYGQEQRRYDLYGCWEAAQYGLTAQAAQALLQETQPEAAGIAVQAGVFVGRDMEPLGSVGYADAGYVELGRLAPIEGRFPQQAQEAALTLNALDSLGYSYALGQSITLPLMEWDYLAAGDTAPREAEFTLCGILPSYEIFWNTENQLPVTAFLHQDAVLPLENPPLQQVFYTSGNPGGAGLAAGGQAGAVYNRFAYPEQNPQDWAPAMLIGASLALAFFAASQLFFSALRKRVRQRGILRAVGATKKQLRRLYGLEGLLYVVVALPSGLLLGLGLCRLGLGIQGAGKFFVIPAAPLALGLSLCACASFAGFLLPAVLATRAPAHGPALYRQQARLRKRLDLAMPLPAGELALGILCFVLILLCVGFARWSLLPYQINKDKAAVNITNLTDQAVQPELLTDLARLSDVVEVSALSRLPNHAYISSPSFLQNKMLQDLYQNPLSNDMTGLTMQSADTLQTALCSAEQGLFYALADLCEDPAAARQALASENACILYLPHMGWDPQSNQYRYAGEGLEQADPGLFPGQALGFSISNAVEDSNGQFQTLTMETELVIAGIIRSFPPDFLAVNQTPISTCSVFVSRAMWAEASRAIGYPYMAEGYTNVNLRLRPNAGYATRQSIAAMVQKRGGMVRANTYDKVEQAYQSGAQGAFLFGVGALLIGGIGLLLLQNVFLSRLQEAQPGMGIMRAIGASAGAIRQAYGRRALRFYLGMAGAATLLGILIQWQSSNLRIQSLLFRAMDLIFTMGGGVPHIRIYPWAAHMILCGAAALYLWLMHTLPLRPLLKNTPMDNMKGI
;
A
#
# COMPACT_ATOMS: atom_id res chain seq x y z
N MET A 1 59.66 -7.08 -16.65
CA MET A 1 58.22 -7.45 -16.40
C MET A 1 57.52 -6.26 -15.77
N SER A 2 56.52 -5.71 -16.45
CA SER A 2 55.81 -4.54 -15.90
C SER A 2 55.06 -4.91 -14.63
N THR A 3 54.81 -3.95 -13.75
CA THR A 3 54.05 -4.18 -12.51
C THR A 3 52.62 -4.76 -12.81
N MET A 4 52.10 -4.33 -13.95
CA MET A 4 50.79 -4.80 -14.43
C MET A 4 50.83 -6.28 -14.87
N GLU A 5 51.86 -6.64 -15.60
CA GLU A 5 52.05 -8.02 -16.05
C GLU A 5 52.24 -9.00 -14.88
N PHE A 6 52.90 -8.58 -13.82
CA PHE A 6 53.07 -9.33 -12.59
C PHE A 6 51.73 -9.52 -11.86
N VAL A 7 50.90 -8.48 -11.81
CA VAL A 7 49.54 -8.55 -11.20
C VAL A 7 48.66 -9.53 -11.98
N ILE A 8 48.61 -9.45 -13.31
CA ILE A 8 47.79 -10.30 -14.17
C ILE A 8 48.24 -11.78 -14.06
N LYS A 9 49.56 -12.08 -14.07
CA LYS A 9 50.06 -13.44 -13.82
C LYS A 9 49.72 -13.93 -12.42
N GLY A 10 49.78 -13.05 -11.44
CA GLY A 10 49.36 -13.33 -10.05
C GLY A 10 47.86 -13.68 -9.92
N ILE A 11 46.99 -12.99 -10.64
CA ILE A 11 45.54 -13.25 -10.70
C ILE A 11 45.28 -14.61 -11.41
N ARG A 12 45.89 -14.83 -12.56
CA ARG A 12 45.74 -16.09 -13.32
C ARG A 12 46.24 -17.33 -12.53
N GLY A 13 47.32 -17.19 -11.75
CA GLY A 13 47.81 -18.27 -10.89
C GLY A 13 46.89 -18.66 -9.76
N ARG A 14 45.86 -17.85 -9.44
CA ARG A 14 44.95 -18.10 -8.32
C ARG A 14 43.48 -18.02 -8.77
N ARG A 15 43.18 -18.67 -9.87
CA ARG A 15 41.88 -18.62 -10.56
C ARG A 15 40.69 -18.67 -9.61
N ARG A 16 40.60 -19.67 -8.73
CA ARG A 16 39.45 -19.86 -7.83
C ARG A 16 39.19 -18.64 -6.89
N GLN A 17 40.27 -18.12 -6.31
CA GLN A 17 40.17 -16.99 -5.36
C GLN A 17 39.87 -15.66 -6.07
N SER A 18 40.48 -15.45 -7.24
CA SER A 18 40.27 -14.29 -8.09
C SER A 18 38.85 -14.25 -8.65
N TRP A 19 38.31 -15.41 -9.07
CA TRP A 19 36.92 -15.51 -9.51
C TRP A 19 35.92 -15.19 -8.39
N LEU A 20 36.15 -15.62 -7.16
CA LEU A 20 35.28 -15.32 -6.02
C LEU A 20 35.28 -13.83 -5.70
N LEU A 21 36.46 -13.19 -5.71
CA LEU A 21 36.57 -11.75 -5.54
C LEU A 21 35.84 -10.98 -6.64
N LEU A 22 36.08 -11.37 -7.89
CA LEU A 22 35.42 -10.75 -9.04
C LEU A 22 33.90 -10.93 -8.97
N ALA A 23 33.43 -12.15 -8.74
CA ALA A 23 32.01 -12.44 -8.66
C ALA A 23 31.31 -11.65 -7.55
N THR A 24 31.97 -11.51 -6.39
CA THR A 24 31.41 -10.74 -5.29
C THR A 24 31.29 -9.27 -5.61
N VAL A 25 32.34 -8.66 -6.20
CA VAL A 25 32.31 -7.23 -6.58
C VAL A 25 31.33 -7.02 -7.72
N THR A 26 31.29 -7.90 -8.71
CA THR A 26 30.27 -7.87 -9.79
C THR A 26 28.85 -7.92 -9.23
N ALA A 27 28.58 -8.80 -8.25
CA ALA A 27 27.25 -8.91 -7.63
C ALA A 27 26.81 -7.59 -6.96
N PHE A 28 27.71 -6.84 -6.34
CA PHE A 28 27.38 -5.52 -5.78
C PHE A 28 27.05 -4.50 -6.88
N PHE A 29 27.83 -4.44 -7.95
CA PHE A 29 27.50 -3.56 -9.09
C PHE A 29 26.19 -3.96 -9.74
N THR A 30 25.94 -5.27 -9.90
CA THR A 30 24.66 -5.80 -10.40
C THR A 30 23.50 -5.37 -9.53
N PHE A 31 23.64 -5.51 -8.21
CA PHE A 31 22.60 -5.15 -7.27
C PHE A 31 22.29 -3.64 -7.29
N ILE A 32 23.32 -2.80 -7.24
CA ILE A 32 23.13 -1.35 -7.24
C ILE A 32 22.50 -0.89 -8.55
N THR A 33 22.97 -1.42 -9.70
CA THR A 33 22.38 -1.11 -11.01
C THR A 33 20.91 -1.55 -11.07
N ALA A 34 20.63 -2.81 -10.71
CA ALA A 34 19.29 -3.34 -10.74
C ALA A 34 18.35 -2.56 -9.82
N ALA A 35 18.77 -2.26 -8.58
CA ALA A 35 17.98 -1.53 -7.62
C ALA A 35 17.66 -0.11 -8.08
N GLN A 36 18.68 0.66 -8.53
CA GLN A 36 18.48 2.05 -8.96
C GLN A 36 17.60 2.15 -10.21
N CYS A 37 17.86 1.30 -11.21
CA CYS A 37 17.01 1.27 -12.42
C CYS A 37 15.59 0.81 -12.10
N TYR A 38 15.41 -0.15 -11.18
CA TYR A 38 14.10 -0.60 -10.80
C TYR A 38 13.34 0.46 -10.00
N PHE A 39 13.96 1.11 -9.00
CA PHE A 39 13.33 2.21 -8.27
C PHE A 39 12.91 3.36 -9.19
N ALA A 40 13.81 3.78 -10.10
CA ALA A 40 13.48 4.81 -11.06
C ALA A 40 12.35 4.41 -12.00
N SER A 41 12.36 3.17 -12.49
CA SER A 41 11.31 2.65 -13.36
C SER A 41 9.98 2.47 -12.63
N ALA A 42 10.01 2.03 -11.37
CA ALA A 42 8.82 1.92 -10.53
C ALA A 42 8.23 3.29 -10.20
N ALA A 43 9.08 4.26 -9.85
CA ALA A 43 8.67 5.65 -9.59
C ALA A 43 8.04 6.27 -10.85
N TYR A 44 8.69 6.12 -12.01
CA TYR A 44 8.17 6.58 -13.29
C TYR A 44 6.84 5.88 -13.65
N GLY A 45 6.75 4.57 -13.43
CA GLY A 45 5.51 3.83 -13.65
C GLY A 45 4.38 4.25 -12.72
N GLN A 46 4.66 4.57 -11.46
CA GLN A 46 3.69 5.11 -10.52
C GLN A 46 3.26 6.53 -10.91
N GLU A 47 4.21 7.37 -11.33
CA GLU A 47 3.93 8.71 -11.83
C GLU A 47 3.02 8.67 -13.06
N GLN A 48 3.34 7.83 -14.05
CA GLN A 48 2.50 7.66 -15.24
C GLN A 48 1.08 7.19 -14.88
N ARG A 49 0.96 6.24 -13.96
CA ARG A 49 -0.36 5.79 -13.48
C ARG A 49 -1.13 6.89 -12.75
N ARG A 50 -0.45 7.71 -11.94
CA ARG A 50 -1.09 8.88 -11.33
C ARG A 50 -1.59 9.84 -12.40
N TYR A 51 -0.79 10.11 -13.43
CA TYR A 51 -1.21 10.95 -14.55
C TYR A 51 -2.37 10.34 -15.34
N ASP A 52 -2.40 9.02 -15.49
CA ASP A 52 -3.51 8.33 -16.16
C ASP A 52 -4.81 8.39 -15.33
N LEU A 53 -4.73 8.48 -14.01
CA LEU A 53 -5.88 8.55 -13.11
C LEU A 53 -6.32 10.00 -12.81
N TYR A 54 -5.35 10.88 -12.57
CA TYR A 54 -5.60 12.23 -12.05
C TYR A 54 -5.32 13.33 -13.07
N GLY A 55 -4.89 12.98 -14.28
CA GLY A 55 -4.37 13.93 -15.25
C GLY A 55 -2.96 14.42 -14.92
N CYS A 56 -2.28 15.00 -15.90
CA CYS A 56 -0.94 15.60 -15.73
C CYS A 56 -0.97 17.14 -15.61
N TRP A 57 -2.15 17.74 -15.43
CA TRP A 57 -2.31 19.15 -15.13
C TRP A 57 -1.87 19.46 -13.68
N GLU A 58 -1.24 20.62 -13.49
CA GLU A 58 -0.80 21.07 -12.15
C GLU A 58 -1.88 21.88 -11.44
N ALA A 59 -2.55 22.75 -12.19
CA ALA A 59 -3.61 23.59 -11.66
C ALA A 59 -4.80 23.67 -12.64
N ALA A 60 -5.97 23.89 -12.09
CA ALA A 60 -7.22 24.06 -12.81
C ALA A 60 -7.99 25.27 -12.29
N GLN A 61 -8.65 25.97 -13.17
CA GLN A 61 -9.69 26.95 -12.82
C GLN A 61 -10.98 26.61 -13.55
N TYR A 62 -12.08 26.70 -12.85
CA TYR A 62 -13.40 26.33 -13.32
C TYR A 62 -14.34 27.56 -13.32
N GLY A 63 -15.42 27.49 -14.08
CA GLY A 63 -16.46 28.52 -14.07
C GLY A 63 -16.03 29.86 -14.64
N LEU A 64 -15.05 29.88 -15.54
CA LEU A 64 -14.54 31.08 -16.15
C LEU A 64 -15.37 31.49 -17.36
N THR A 65 -15.55 32.79 -17.56
CA THR A 65 -16.00 33.32 -18.87
C THR A 65 -14.87 33.19 -19.90
N ALA A 66 -15.18 33.18 -21.18
CA ALA A 66 -14.17 33.09 -22.24
C ALA A 66 -13.08 34.18 -22.15
N GLN A 67 -13.49 35.40 -21.74
CA GLN A 67 -12.55 36.50 -21.53
C GLN A 67 -11.65 36.31 -20.34
N ALA A 68 -12.21 35.79 -19.23
CA ALA A 68 -11.43 35.48 -18.03
C ALA A 68 -10.44 34.36 -18.27
N ALA A 69 -10.81 33.30 -19.02
CA ALA A 69 -9.92 32.20 -19.38
C ALA A 69 -8.74 32.67 -20.23
N GLN A 70 -9.01 33.55 -21.24
CA GLN A 70 -7.92 34.13 -22.03
C GLN A 70 -7.01 35.05 -21.21
N ALA A 71 -7.56 35.86 -20.31
CA ALA A 71 -6.77 36.69 -19.41
C ALA A 71 -5.86 35.84 -18.49
N LEU A 72 -6.40 34.75 -17.94
CA LEU A 72 -5.66 33.78 -17.13
C LEU A 72 -4.44 33.21 -17.88
N LEU A 73 -4.66 32.77 -19.12
CA LEU A 73 -3.58 32.19 -19.94
C LEU A 73 -2.51 33.21 -20.32
N GLN A 74 -2.89 34.48 -20.54
CA GLN A 74 -1.95 35.57 -20.79
C GLN A 74 -1.13 35.94 -19.56
N GLU A 75 -1.75 35.93 -18.39
CA GLU A 75 -1.09 36.23 -17.12
C GLU A 75 -0.15 35.12 -16.68
N THR A 76 -0.59 33.85 -16.73
CA THR A 76 0.17 32.71 -16.23
C THR A 76 1.26 32.25 -17.20
N GLN A 77 1.12 32.47 -18.50
CA GLN A 77 2.01 31.99 -19.57
C GLN A 77 2.43 30.52 -19.33
N PRO A 78 1.49 29.60 -19.21
CA PRO A 78 1.78 28.21 -18.87
C PRO A 78 2.59 27.52 -19.97
N GLU A 79 3.37 26.47 -19.62
CA GLU A 79 4.09 25.65 -20.60
C GLU A 79 3.11 24.87 -21.49
N ALA A 80 2.04 24.37 -20.89
CA ALA A 80 0.92 23.74 -21.60
C ALA A 80 -0.40 24.14 -20.94
N ALA A 81 -1.43 24.31 -21.76
CA ALA A 81 -2.78 24.59 -21.30
C ALA A 81 -3.82 23.87 -22.17
N GLY A 82 -4.98 23.62 -21.59
CA GLY A 82 -6.13 23.05 -22.24
C GLY A 82 -7.42 23.62 -21.71
N ILE A 83 -8.42 23.76 -22.56
CA ILE A 83 -9.71 24.35 -22.24
C ILE A 83 -10.82 23.34 -22.51
N ALA A 84 -11.68 23.13 -21.51
CA ALA A 84 -12.99 22.53 -21.74
C ALA A 84 -14.10 23.56 -21.57
N VAL A 85 -15.07 23.50 -22.43
CA VAL A 85 -16.24 24.37 -22.43
C VAL A 85 -17.40 23.59 -21.84
N GLN A 86 -17.89 24.05 -20.69
CA GLN A 86 -19.04 23.50 -19.98
C GLN A 86 -20.29 24.26 -20.44
N ALA A 87 -21.15 23.56 -21.15
CA ALA A 87 -22.40 24.13 -21.68
C ALA A 87 -23.54 24.08 -20.65
N GLY A 88 -23.56 23.04 -19.80
CA GLY A 88 -24.57 22.85 -18.77
C GLY A 88 -24.27 21.62 -17.89
N VAL A 89 -25.25 21.25 -17.10
CA VAL A 89 -25.23 20.07 -16.27
C VAL A 89 -26.33 19.10 -16.66
N PHE A 90 -26.13 17.79 -16.49
CA PHE A 90 -27.22 16.83 -16.58
C PHE A 90 -27.55 16.35 -15.15
N VAL A 91 -28.85 16.19 -14.92
CA VAL A 91 -29.38 15.95 -13.57
C VAL A 91 -30.07 14.59 -13.47
N GLY A 92 -30.13 14.07 -12.24
CA GLY A 92 -30.95 12.92 -11.92
C GLY A 92 -32.42 13.30 -11.71
N ARG A 93 -33.22 12.33 -11.30
CA ARG A 93 -34.65 12.53 -11.03
C ARG A 93 -34.93 13.50 -9.88
N ASP A 94 -34.08 13.46 -8.87
CA ASP A 94 -34.17 14.35 -7.71
C ASP A 94 -33.49 15.69 -7.96
N MET A 95 -33.28 16.07 -9.22
CA MET A 95 -32.59 17.29 -9.64
C MET A 95 -31.15 17.38 -9.11
N GLU A 96 -30.57 16.29 -8.62
CA GLU A 96 -29.17 16.23 -8.22
C GLU A 96 -28.26 16.29 -9.47
N PRO A 97 -27.19 17.10 -9.46
CA PRO A 97 -26.27 17.16 -10.60
C PRO A 97 -25.43 15.87 -10.68
N LEU A 98 -25.59 15.12 -11.76
CA LEU A 98 -24.86 13.88 -12.02
C LEU A 98 -23.53 14.10 -12.75
N GLY A 99 -23.42 15.21 -13.47
CA GLY A 99 -22.24 15.56 -14.23
C GLY A 99 -22.44 16.79 -15.08
N SER A 100 -21.43 17.21 -15.80
CA SER A 100 -21.52 18.32 -16.72
C SER A 100 -21.32 17.90 -18.19
N VAL A 101 -21.94 18.65 -19.07
CA VAL A 101 -21.92 18.43 -20.51
C VAL A 101 -21.15 19.53 -21.21
N GLY A 102 -20.34 19.17 -22.20
CA GLY A 102 -19.58 20.17 -22.94
C GLY A 102 -18.61 19.58 -23.96
N TYR A 103 -17.63 20.33 -24.37
CA TYR A 103 -16.57 19.89 -25.28
C TYR A 103 -15.21 20.38 -24.79
N ALA A 104 -14.15 19.72 -25.23
CA ALA A 104 -12.79 20.02 -24.81
C ALA A 104 -11.86 20.15 -26.00
N ASP A 105 -10.86 21.00 -25.89
CA ASP A 105 -9.77 21.09 -26.86
C ASP A 105 -8.75 19.96 -26.70
N ALA A 106 -7.83 19.83 -27.65
CA ALA A 106 -6.81 18.81 -27.61
C ALA A 106 -5.87 18.93 -26.38
N GLY A 107 -5.60 20.17 -25.93
CA GLY A 107 -4.77 20.44 -24.77
C GLY A 107 -5.40 19.93 -23.48
N TYR A 108 -6.71 20.11 -23.31
CA TYR A 108 -7.44 19.58 -22.15
C TYR A 108 -7.42 18.04 -22.12
N VAL A 109 -7.66 17.42 -23.29
CA VAL A 109 -7.62 15.96 -23.43
C VAL A 109 -6.22 15.41 -23.11
N GLU A 110 -5.18 16.09 -23.60
CA GLU A 110 -3.78 15.69 -23.35
C GLU A 110 -3.38 15.86 -21.88
N LEU A 111 -3.65 17.03 -21.30
CA LEU A 111 -3.36 17.30 -19.88
C LEU A 111 -4.21 16.44 -18.95
N GLY A 112 -5.45 16.16 -19.30
CA GLY A 112 -6.30 15.22 -18.57
C GLY A 112 -5.93 13.75 -18.77
N ARG A 113 -5.08 13.44 -19.78
CA ARG A 113 -4.80 12.07 -20.19
C ARG A 113 -6.07 11.27 -20.49
N LEU A 114 -7.06 11.94 -21.06
CA LEU A 114 -8.36 11.37 -21.36
C LEU A 114 -8.27 10.50 -22.59
N ALA A 115 -8.29 9.20 -22.39
CA ALA A 115 -8.34 8.22 -23.47
C ALA A 115 -9.62 7.37 -23.33
N PRO A 116 -10.45 7.26 -24.40
CA PRO A 116 -11.59 6.36 -24.36
C PRO A 116 -11.15 4.92 -24.08
N ILE A 117 -11.85 4.25 -23.16
CA ILE A 117 -11.70 2.82 -22.90
C ILE A 117 -12.20 2.05 -24.11
N GLU A 118 -13.30 2.53 -24.69
CA GLU A 118 -13.94 1.95 -25.86
C GLU A 118 -14.50 3.06 -26.75
N GLY A 119 -14.43 2.89 -28.07
CA GLY A 119 -14.89 3.87 -29.01
C GLY A 119 -13.93 5.06 -29.23
N ARG A 120 -14.47 6.27 -29.39
CA ARG A 120 -13.72 7.49 -29.68
C ARG A 120 -14.41 8.76 -29.16
N PHE A 121 -13.72 9.87 -29.17
CA PHE A 121 -14.36 11.19 -28.96
C PHE A 121 -15.32 11.56 -30.09
N PRO A 122 -16.36 12.39 -29.83
CA PRO A 122 -17.34 12.81 -30.81
C PRO A 122 -16.71 13.52 -32.02
N GLN A 123 -17.15 13.15 -33.20
CA GLN A 123 -16.75 13.78 -34.47
C GLN A 123 -17.93 14.43 -35.21
N GLN A 124 -19.15 14.18 -34.73
CA GLN A 124 -20.39 14.71 -35.30
C GLN A 124 -21.25 15.35 -34.17
N ALA A 125 -22.07 16.32 -34.54
CA ALA A 125 -22.89 17.07 -33.59
C ALA A 125 -23.88 16.22 -32.78
N GLN A 126 -24.26 15.05 -33.28
CA GLN A 126 -25.20 14.13 -32.61
C GLN A 126 -24.51 13.01 -31.83
N GLU A 127 -23.18 13.07 -31.69
CA GLU A 127 -22.42 12.06 -30.96
C GLU A 127 -22.06 12.58 -29.58
N ALA A 128 -21.99 11.65 -28.63
CA ALA A 128 -21.51 11.90 -27.28
C ALA A 128 -20.57 10.80 -26.80
N ALA A 129 -19.57 11.20 -26.01
CA ALA A 129 -18.71 10.27 -25.26
C ALA A 129 -18.85 10.55 -23.76
N LEU A 130 -19.21 9.55 -22.98
CA LEU A 130 -19.51 9.67 -21.55
C LEU A 130 -18.52 8.89 -20.70
N THR A 131 -18.33 9.37 -19.48
CA THR A 131 -17.61 8.57 -18.46
C THR A 131 -18.44 7.37 -18.01
N LEU A 132 -17.78 6.33 -17.53
CA LEU A 132 -18.44 5.14 -16.99
C LEU A 132 -19.46 5.52 -15.91
N ASN A 133 -19.07 6.44 -15.03
CA ASN A 133 -19.92 6.89 -13.93
C ASN A 133 -21.15 7.68 -14.43
N ALA A 134 -20.99 8.49 -15.48
CA ALA A 134 -22.10 9.19 -16.10
C ALA A 134 -23.10 8.22 -16.74
N LEU A 135 -22.60 7.18 -17.45
CA LEU A 135 -23.45 6.12 -17.99
C LEU A 135 -24.17 5.34 -16.90
N ASP A 136 -23.44 4.94 -15.85
CA ASP A 136 -24.00 4.25 -14.69
C ASP A 136 -25.10 5.10 -14.02
N SER A 137 -24.84 6.40 -13.82
CA SER A 137 -25.77 7.32 -13.17
C SER A 137 -27.03 7.59 -14.00
N LEU A 138 -26.92 7.56 -15.31
CA LEU A 138 -28.04 7.72 -16.24
C LEU A 138 -28.76 6.39 -16.55
N GLY A 139 -28.20 5.24 -16.12
CA GLY A 139 -28.79 3.93 -16.34
C GLY A 139 -28.59 3.39 -17.75
N TYR A 140 -27.55 3.81 -18.45
CA TYR A 140 -27.25 3.32 -19.80
C TYR A 140 -26.23 2.17 -19.80
N SER A 141 -26.38 1.25 -20.75
CA SER A 141 -25.43 0.17 -20.99
C SER A 141 -24.13 0.70 -21.61
N TYR A 142 -23.07 -0.11 -21.53
CA TYR A 142 -21.80 0.22 -22.18
C TYR A 142 -21.77 -0.19 -23.66
N ALA A 143 -22.90 -0.05 -24.37
CA ALA A 143 -23.02 -0.43 -25.78
C ALA A 143 -22.83 0.80 -26.67
N LEU A 144 -21.78 0.82 -27.49
CA LEU A 144 -21.57 1.88 -28.47
C LEU A 144 -22.67 1.87 -29.55
N GLY A 145 -23.05 3.05 -30.02
CA GLY A 145 -24.08 3.24 -31.01
C GLY A 145 -25.52 3.29 -30.49
N GLN A 146 -25.74 3.12 -29.19
CA GLN A 146 -27.05 3.31 -28.58
C GLN A 146 -27.43 4.80 -28.53
N SER A 147 -28.73 5.09 -28.60
CA SER A 147 -29.27 6.42 -28.31
C SER A 147 -29.31 6.66 -26.83
N ILE A 148 -28.83 7.82 -26.41
CA ILE A 148 -28.83 8.27 -25.02
C ILE A 148 -29.52 9.61 -24.92
N THR A 149 -30.36 9.80 -23.91
CA THR A 149 -31.06 11.06 -23.62
C THR A 149 -30.41 11.67 -22.38
N LEU A 150 -29.93 12.89 -22.51
CA LEU A 150 -29.36 13.68 -21.42
C LEU A 150 -30.41 14.67 -20.90
N PRO A 151 -30.83 14.58 -19.62
CA PRO A 151 -31.68 15.55 -18.97
C PRO A 151 -30.85 16.75 -18.56
N LEU A 152 -30.87 17.81 -19.35
CA LEU A 152 -30.01 19.00 -19.28
C LEU A 152 -30.64 20.13 -18.48
N MET A 153 -29.80 20.78 -17.69
CA MET A 153 -30.11 22.01 -16.97
C MET A 153 -29.03 23.05 -17.20
N GLU A 154 -29.38 24.32 -17.03
CA GLU A 154 -28.39 25.39 -16.96
C GLU A 154 -27.45 25.17 -15.78
N TRP A 155 -26.21 25.67 -15.86
CA TRP A 155 -25.23 25.49 -14.79
C TRP A 155 -25.61 26.17 -13.46
N ASP A 156 -26.53 27.18 -13.53
CA ASP A 156 -27.06 27.97 -12.39
C ASP A 156 -28.52 27.62 -12.01
N TYR A 157 -29.03 26.48 -12.50
CA TYR A 157 -30.44 26.08 -12.37
C TYR A 157 -30.98 26.14 -10.92
N LEU A 158 -30.15 25.83 -9.92
CA LEU A 158 -30.54 25.91 -8.50
C LEU A 158 -30.82 27.38 -8.08
N ALA A 159 -30.02 28.32 -8.57
CA ALA A 159 -30.18 29.73 -8.26
C ALA A 159 -31.32 30.37 -9.08
N ALA A 160 -31.51 29.87 -10.30
CA ALA A 160 -32.60 30.35 -11.20
C ALA A 160 -33.98 29.80 -10.81
N GLY A 161 -34.04 28.74 -9.99
CA GLY A 161 -35.29 28.08 -9.60
C GLY A 161 -35.92 27.26 -10.72
N ASP A 162 -35.13 26.78 -11.66
CA ASP A 162 -35.60 25.91 -12.75
C ASP A 162 -36.02 24.55 -12.18
N THR A 163 -37.17 24.06 -12.61
CA THR A 163 -37.81 22.86 -12.06
C THR A 163 -37.92 21.70 -13.06
N ALA A 164 -37.59 21.88 -14.33
CA ALA A 164 -37.75 20.86 -15.35
C ALA A 164 -36.50 20.75 -16.26
N PRO A 165 -35.89 19.58 -16.38
CA PRO A 165 -34.77 19.35 -17.27
C PRO A 165 -35.26 19.40 -18.77
N ARG A 166 -34.38 19.88 -19.64
CA ARG A 166 -34.57 19.87 -21.10
C ARG A 166 -33.85 18.64 -21.66
N GLU A 167 -34.54 17.82 -22.42
CA GLU A 167 -33.97 16.59 -22.96
C GLU A 167 -33.24 16.83 -24.28
N ALA A 168 -32.06 16.19 -24.43
CA ALA A 168 -31.32 16.16 -25.68
C ALA A 168 -30.83 14.74 -25.97
N GLU A 169 -31.05 14.29 -27.22
CA GLU A 169 -30.67 12.95 -27.65
C GLU A 169 -29.33 12.94 -28.39
N PHE A 170 -28.49 11.96 -28.07
CA PHE A 170 -27.18 11.74 -28.67
C PHE A 170 -26.95 10.25 -28.93
N THR A 171 -26.01 9.93 -29.81
CA THR A 171 -25.53 8.57 -30.05
C THR A 171 -24.23 8.38 -29.29
N LEU A 172 -24.14 7.37 -28.42
CA LEU A 172 -22.94 7.04 -27.68
C LEU A 172 -21.82 6.55 -28.60
N CYS A 173 -20.75 7.33 -28.77
CA CYS A 173 -19.63 7.03 -29.65
C CYS A 173 -18.34 6.66 -28.90
N GLY A 174 -18.29 6.92 -27.59
CA GLY A 174 -17.12 6.61 -26.76
C GLY A 174 -17.43 6.50 -25.26
N ILE A 175 -16.65 5.69 -24.60
CA ILE A 175 -16.74 5.47 -23.15
C ILE A 175 -15.39 5.84 -22.53
N LEU A 176 -15.41 6.72 -21.55
CA LEU A 176 -14.23 7.22 -20.85
C LEU A 176 -14.15 6.63 -19.44
N PRO A 177 -12.93 6.57 -18.83
CA PRO A 177 -12.81 6.22 -17.42
C PRO A 177 -13.47 7.27 -16.52
N SER A 178 -13.88 6.88 -15.33
CA SER A 178 -14.51 7.75 -14.33
C SER A 178 -13.48 8.62 -13.60
N TYR A 179 -12.90 9.61 -14.24
CA TYR A 179 -11.90 10.51 -13.66
C TYR A 179 -12.50 11.59 -12.75
N GLU A 180 -13.78 11.90 -12.91
CA GLU A 180 -14.50 12.89 -12.13
C GLU A 180 -14.50 12.60 -10.63
N ILE A 181 -14.41 11.32 -10.25
CA ILE A 181 -14.29 10.87 -8.85
C ILE A 181 -13.05 11.49 -8.18
N PHE A 182 -12.01 11.74 -8.96
CA PHE A 182 -10.73 12.27 -8.49
C PHE A 182 -10.57 13.78 -8.71
N TRP A 183 -11.32 14.36 -9.65
CA TRP A 183 -11.21 15.78 -10.03
C TRP A 183 -12.32 16.62 -9.44
N ASN A 184 -13.35 16.02 -8.85
CA ASN A 184 -14.46 16.72 -8.25
C ASN A 184 -14.00 17.46 -6.98
N THR A 185 -14.30 18.76 -6.93
CA THR A 185 -14.15 19.60 -5.74
C THR A 185 -15.54 20.00 -5.25
N GLU A 186 -15.68 20.35 -3.99
CA GLU A 186 -16.96 20.50 -3.28
C GLU A 186 -18.06 21.29 -4.03
N ASN A 187 -17.71 22.08 -5.08
CA ASN A 187 -18.68 22.89 -5.83
C ASN A 187 -18.41 22.92 -7.35
N GLN A 188 -17.60 22.02 -7.92
CA GLN A 188 -17.21 22.13 -9.32
C GLN A 188 -17.24 20.75 -10.00
N LEU A 189 -18.03 20.62 -11.05
CA LEU A 189 -18.19 19.41 -11.84
C LEU A 189 -17.31 19.48 -13.09
N PRO A 190 -16.33 18.59 -13.26
CA PRO A 190 -15.63 18.48 -14.54
C PRO A 190 -16.57 17.97 -15.62
N VAL A 191 -16.24 18.24 -16.90
CA VAL A 191 -17.00 17.73 -18.02
C VAL A 191 -16.95 16.22 -18.08
N THR A 192 -18.09 15.54 -17.97
CA THR A 192 -18.23 14.08 -17.93
C THR A 192 -18.98 13.52 -19.14
N ALA A 193 -19.70 14.37 -19.86
CA ALA A 193 -20.32 14.08 -21.14
C ALA A 193 -19.71 15.01 -22.22
N PHE A 194 -18.85 14.45 -23.05
CA PHE A 194 -18.18 15.16 -24.13
C PHE A 194 -19.03 15.12 -25.38
N LEU A 195 -19.28 16.30 -25.97
CA LEU A 195 -19.99 16.50 -27.21
C LEU A 195 -19.06 17.06 -28.28
N HIS A 196 -19.52 17.08 -29.50
CA HIS A 196 -18.87 17.84 -30.57
C HIS A 196 -19.12 19.36 -30.38
N GLN A 197 -18.17 20.19 -30.72
CA GLN A 197 -18.30 21.66 -30.58
C GLN A 197 -19.53 22.28 -31.29
N ASP A 198 -20.01 21.65 -32.37
CA ASP A 198 -21.15 22.05 -33.13
C ASP A 198 -22.47 21.44 -32.64
N ALA A 199 -22.48 20.76 -31.49
CA ALA A 199 -23.69 20.23 -30.90
C ALA A 199 -24.62 21.35 -30.45
N VAL A 200 -25.88 21.26 -30.85
CA VAL A 200 -26.91 22.22 -30.45
C VAL A 200 -27.59 21.74 -29.20
N LEU A 201 -27.48 22.49 -28.13
CA LEU A 201 -28.12 22.21 -26.84
C LEU A 201 -29.31 23.14 -26.61
N PRO A 202 -30.36 22.66 -25.95
CA PRO A 202 -31.53 23.47 -25.61
C PRO A 202 -31.26 24.35 -24.33
N LEU A 203 -30.11 25.00 -24.28
CA LEU A 203 -29.61 25.82 -23.19
C LEU A 203 -29.42 27.26 -23.66
N GLU A 204 -29.70 28.25 -22.80
CA GLU A 204 -29.71 29.68 -23.17
C GLU A 204 -28.53 30.44 -22.55
N ASN A 205 -28.01 29.97 -21.40
CA ASN A 205 -26.89 30.60 -20.71
C ASN A 205 -25.58 30.48 -21.48
N PRO A 206 -24.73 31.50 -21.47
CA PRO A 206 -23.41 31.40 -22.09
C PRO A 206 -22.58 30.32 -21.39
N PRO A 207 -21.85 29.45 -22.15
CA PRO A 207 -21.09 28.39 -21.58
C PRO A 207 -19.93 28.94 -20.75
N LEU A 208 -19.58 28.18 -19.68
CA LEU A 208 -18.41 28.44 -18.84
C LEU A 208 -17.20 27.69 -19.34
N GLN A 209 -16.01 28.14 -18.99
CA GLN A 209 -14.76 27.47 -19.35
C GLN A 209 -14.05 26.89 -18.13
N GLN A 210 -13.45 25.74 -18.32
CA GLN A 210 -12.54 25.11 -17.39
C GLN A 210 -11.15 25.12 -18.02
N VAL A 211 -10.16 25.64 -17.33
CA VAL A 211 -8.80 25.76 -17.84
C VAL A 211 -7.88 24.87 -17.03
N PHE A 212 -7.24 23.92 -17.69
CA PHE A 212 -6.13 23.14 -17.14
C PHE A 212 -4.82 23.71 -17.61
N TYR A 213 -3.83 23.80 -16.74
CA TYR A 213 -2.52 24.30 -17.12
C TYR A 213 -1.38 23.71 -16.29
N THR A 214 -0.17 23.76 -16.83
CA THR A 214 1.05 23.33 -16.16
C THR A 214 2.18 24.34 -16.37
N SER A 215 2.96 24.57 -15.32
CA SER A 215 4.13 25.46 -15.36
C SER A 215 5.39 24.76 -15.84
N GLY A 216 5.33 23.44 -16.09
CA GLY A 216 6.49 22.63 -16.44
C GLY A 216 7.49 22.40 -15.30
N ASN A 217 7.19 22.88 -14.13
CA ASN A 217 8.03 22.71 -12.94
C ASN A 217 7.41 21.60 -12.04
N PRO A 218 7.85 20.33 -12.16
CA PRO A 218 7.23 19.19 -11.51
C PRO A 218 7.46 19.17 -9.99
N GLY A 219 7.01 20.22 -9.34
CA GLY A 219 7.18 20.39 -7.90
C GLY A 219 6.15 21.35 -7.29
N GLY A 220 5.27 21.95 -8.12
CA GLY A 220 4.18 22.83 -7.62
C GLY A 220 4.62 24.05 -6.80
N ALA A 221 5.91 24.16 -6.45
CA ALA A 221 6.43 25.22 -5.60
C ALA A 221 6.31 26.63 -6.23
N GLY A 222 6.25 26.71 -7.54
CA GLY A 222 6.09 27.98 -8.27
C GLY A 222 4.64 28.50 -8.25
N LEU A 223 3.64 27.60 -8.34
CA LEU A 223 2.23 27.94 -8.34
C LEU A 223 1.66 28.09 -6.91
N ALA A 224 2.16 27.29 -5.96
CA ALA A 224 1.75 27.39 -4.55
C ALA A 224 2.22 28.67 -3.86
N ALA A 225 3.30 29.30 -4.33
CA ALA A 225 3.82 30.53 -3.76
C ALA A 225 3.10 31.82 -4.25
N GLY A 226 2.36 31.74 -5.37
CA GLY A 226 1.64 32.87 -5.95
C GLY A 226 0.12 32.69 -5.98
N GLY A 227 -0.49 31.93 -5.04
CA GLY A 227 -1.87 31.49 -4.98
C GLY A 227 -2.87 32.38 -5.71
N GLN A 228 -3.22 32.00 -6.95
CA GLN A 228 -4.31 32.66 -7.66
C GLN A 228 -5.62 32.27 -6.98
N ALA A 229 -6.42 33.25 -6.60
CA ALA A 229 -7.71 33.03 -5.98
C ALA A 229 -8.57 32.16 -6.90
N GLY A 230 -9.07 31.02 -6.42
CA GLY A 230 -9.93 30.11 -7.17
C GLY A 230 -9.20 28.97 -7.93
N ALA A 231 -7.88 28.90 -7.92
CA ALA A 231 -7.15 27.79 -8.56
C ALA A 231 -7.19 26.51 -7.69
N VAL A 232 -7.53 25.40 -8.33
CA VAL A 232 -7.53 24.06 -7.74
C VAL A 232 -6.25 23.35 -8.15
N TYR A 233 -5.45 22.90 -7.19
CA TYR A 233 -4.19 22.18 -7.45
C TYR A 233 -4.40 20.68 -7.45
N ASN A 234 -3.78 20.00 -8.42
CA ASN A 234 -3.84 18.56 -8.57
C ASN A 234 -2.89 17.86 -7.57
N ARG A 235 -3.26 17.86 -6.29
CA ARG A 235 -2.47 17.26 -5.21
C ARG A 235 -2.31 15.74 -5.33
N PHE A 236 -3.18 15.10 -6.07
CA PHE A 236 -3.13 13.65 -6.29
C PHE A 236 -2.11 13.26 -7.36
N ALA A 237 -2.01 14.05 -8.43
CA ALA A 237 -0.97 13.85 -9.45
C ALA A 237 0.41 14.27 -8.93
N TYR A 238 0.46 15.37 -8.15
CA TYR A 238 1.68 15.95 -7.59
C TYR A 238 1.62 15.93 -6.05
N PRO A 239 1.70 14.75 -5.41
CA PRO A 239 1.71 14.67 -3.96
C PRO A 239 2.96 15.39 -3.42
N GLU A 240 2.80 16.10 -2.31
CA GLU A 240 3.94 16.65 -1.58
C GLU A 240 4.95 15.54 -1.34
N GLN A 241 6.24 15.82 -1.63
CA GLN A 241 7.31 14.84 -1.47
C GLN A 241 7.31 14.33 -0.03
N ASN A 242 6.90 13.10 0.13
CA ASN A 242 6.84 12.48 1.43
C ASN A 242 8.27 12.19 1.89
N PRO A 243 8.69 12.61 3.09
CA PRO A 243 10.03 12.29 3.59
C PRO A 243 10.31 10.79 3.72
N GLN A 244 9.39 9.93 3.31
CA GLN A 244 9.51 8.46 3.31
C GLN A 244 10.33 7.88 2.15
N ASP A 245 10.80 8.68 1.19
CA ASP A 245 11.68 8.22 0.10
C ASP A 245 13.10 7.87 0.54
N TRP A 246 13.36 7.84 1.85
CA TRP A 246 14.64 7.42 2.40
C TRP A 246 14.90 5.91 2.33
N ALA A 247 13.87 5.07 2.17
CA ALA A 247 14.03 3.62 2.10
C ALA A 247 14.93 3.13 0.95
N PRO A 248 14.82 3.65 -0.29
CA PRO A 248 15.78 3.37 -1.36
C PRO A 248 17.19 3.83 -1.03
N ALA A 249 17.35 5.03 -0.46
CA ALA A 249 18.66 5.57 -0.09
C ALA A 249 19.32 4.74 1.02
N MET A 250 18.54 4.28 2.02
CA MET A 250 19.04 3.35 3.04
C MET A 250 19.48 2.02 2.46
N LEU A 251 18.72 1.43 1.54
CA LEU A 251 19.08 0.17 0.91
C LEU A 251 20.37 0.29 0.10
N ILE A 252 20.55 1.39 -0.63
CA ILE A 252 21.79 1.70 -1.36
C ILE A 252 22.94 1.91 -0.38
N GLY A 253 22.76 2.73 0.67
CA GLY A 253 23.79 2.96 1.69
C GLY A 253 24.21 1.68 2.41
N ALA A 254 23.26 0.83 2.79
CA ALA A 254 23.55 -0.47 3.40
C ALA A 254 24.30 -1.42 2.45
N SER A 255 23.95 -1.42 1.15
CA SER A 255 24.65 -2.23 0.15
C SER A 255 26.08 -1.73 -0.12
N LEU A 256 26.32 -0.41 -0.07
CA LEU A 256 27.67 0.16 -0.15
C LEU A 256 28.53 -0.25 1.05
N ALA A 257 27.99 -0.17 2.26
CA ALA A 257 28.67 -0.64 3.46
C ALA A 257 29.00 -2.14 3.37
N LEU A 258 28.05 -2.95 2.92
CA LEU A 258 28.26 -4.37 2.72
C LEU A 258 29.32 -4.65 1.66
N ALA A 259 29.36 -3.89 0.54
CA ALA A 259 30.38 -3.98 -0.50
C ALA A 259 31.78 -3.70 0.06
N PHE A 260 31.93 -2.63 0.87
CA PHE A 260 33.19 -2.31 1.54
C PHE A 260 33.66 -3.43 2.47
N PHE A 261 32.79 -3.91 3.37
CA PHE A 261 33.12 -4.97 4.31
C PHE A 261 33.45 -6.29 3.61
N ALA A 262 32.68 -6.65 2.59
CA ALA A 262 32.87 -7.85 1.80
C ALA A 262 34.22 -7.85 1.07
N ALA A 263 34.50 -6.77 0.33
CA ALA A 263 35.76 -6.59 -0.38
C ALA A 263 36.95 -6.62 0.60
N SER A 264 36.82 -5.94 1.75
CA SER A 264 37.84 -5.91 2.80
C SER A 264 38.12 -7.30 3.38
N GLN A 265 37.11 -8.04 3.76
CA GLN A 265 37.25 -9.37 4.38
C GLN A 265 37.84 -10.40 3.42
N LEU A 266 37.33 -10.42 2.18
CA LEU A 266 37.82 -11.36 1.16
C LEU A 266 39.27 -11.08 0.78
N PHE A 267 39.60 -9.81 0.61
CA PHE A 267 40.96 -9.41 0.25
C PHE A 267 41.93 -9.61 1.41
N PHE A 268 41.50 -9.34 2.64
CA PHE A 268 42.31 -9.62 3.82
C PHE A 268 42.64 -11.10 3.96
N SER A 269 41.63 -11.98 3.73
CA SER A 269 41.83 -13.44 3.67
C SER A 269 42.83 -13.83 2.57
N ALA A 270 42.69 -13.22 1.37
CA ALA A 270 43.62 -13.46 0.27
C ALA A 270 45.06 -13.03 0.61
N LEU A 271 45.23 -11.87 1.25
CA LEU A 271 46.56 -11.35 1.64
C LEU A 271 47.21 -12.14 2.77
N ARG A 272 46.44 -12.70 3.70
CA ARG A 272 46.95 -13.60 4.77
C ARG A 272 47.64 -14.81 4.19
N LYS A 273 47.09 -15.44 3.15
CA LYS A 273 47.68 -16.58 2.45
C LYS A 273 48.97 -16.24 1.73
N ARG A 274 49.30 -14.96 1.51
CA ARG A 274 50.45 -14.42 0.77
C ARG A 274 51.57 -13.92 1.68
N VAL A 275 51.56 -14.25 2.99
CA VAL A 275 52.58 -13.76 3.94
C VAL A 275 53.98 -14.17 3.51
N ARG A 276 54.18 -15.40 3.05
CA ARG A 276 55.44 -15.91 2.55
C ARG A 276 55.92 -15.17 1.30
N GLN A 277 55.03 -14.92 0.34
CA GLN A 277 55.32 -14.16 -0.88
C GLN A 277 55.74 -12.71 -0.56
N ARG A 278 55.03 -12.08 0.42
CA ARG A 278 55.42 -10.74 0.89
C ARG A 278 56.81 -10.72 1.52
N GLY A 279 57.11 -11.75 2.31
CA GLY A 279 58.43 -11.90 2.92
C GLY A 279 59.51 -11.96 1.87
N ILE A 280 59.37 -12.76 0.81
CA ILE A 280 60.30 -12.90 -0.30
C ILE A 280 60.46 -11.56 -1.05
N LEU A 281 59.34 -10.90 -1.41
CA LEU A 281 59.40 -9.59 -2.10
C LEU A 281 60.12 -8.53 -1.27
N ARG A 282 59.93 -8.52 0.04
CA ARG A 282 60.66 -7.58 0.93
C ARG A 282 62.13 -7.95 1.13
N ALA A 283 62.44 -9.26 1.14
CA ALA A 283 63.80 -9.71 1.17
C ALA A 283 64.60 -9.35 -0.09
N VAL A 284 63.93 -9.28 -1.25
CA VAL A 284 64.49 -8.81 -2.54
C VAL A 284 64.51 -7.29 -2.67
N GLY A 285 64.12 -6.55 -1.61
CA GLY A 285 64.22 -5.09 -1.57
C GLY A 285 62.93 -4.30 -1.91
N ALA A 286 61.79 -4.94 -2.07
CA ALA A 286 60.52 -4.22 -2.33
C ALA A 286 60.09 -3.33 -1.15
N THR A 287 59.90 -2.03 -1.45
CA THR A 287 59.44 -1.04 -0.45
C THR A 287 57.96 -1.23 -0.08
N LYS A 288 57.58 -0.75 1.11
CA LYS A 288 56.16 -0.75 1.55
C LYS A 288 55.26 -0.03 0.55
N LYS A 289 55.73 1.02 -0.09
CA LYS A 289 54.98 1.83 -1.10
C LYS A 289 54.78 1.04 -2.40
N GLN A 290 55.75 0.27 -2.83
CA GLN A 290 55.63 -0.60 -3.99
C GLN A 290 54.65 -1.75 -3.75
N LEU A 291 54.68 -2.38 -2.56
CA LEU A 291 53.73 -3.40 -2.17
C LEU A 291 52.29 -2.88 -2.11
N ARG A 292 52.09 -1.68 -1.57
CA ARG A 292 50.75 -1.04 -1.57
C ARG A 292 50.27 -0.76 -2.98
N ARG A 293 51.15 -0.22 -3.87
CA ARG A 293 50.79 -0.04 -5.28
C ARG A 293 50.41 -1.37 -5.96
N LEU A 294 51.16 -2.43 -5.72
CA LEU A 294 50.88 -3.76 -6.30
C LEU A 294 49.51 -4.25 -5.89
N TYR A 295 49.18 -4.23 -4.59
CA TYR A 295 47.88 -4.68 -4.09
C TYR A 295 46.73 -3.72 -4.44
N GLY A 296 46.98 -2.44 -4.51
CA GLY A 296 46.03 -1.43 -4.98
C GLY A 296 45.65 -1.62 -6.45
N LEU A 297 46.66 -1.87 -7.32
CA LEU A 297 46.42 -2.22 -8.73
C LEU A 297 45.63 -3.53 -8.89
N GLU A 298 45.92 -4.53 -8.08
CA GLU A 298 45.14 -5.78 -8.08
C GLU A 298 43.67 -5.51 -7.73
N GLY A 299 43.39 -4.71 -6.68
CA GLY A 299 42.03 -4.32 -6.29
C GLY A 299 41.33 -3.49 -7.37
N LEU A 300 42.07 -2.53 -7.98
CA LEU A 300 41.54 -1.71 -9.07
C LEU A 300 41.12 -2.54 -10.28
N LEU A 301 41.93 -3.52 -10.66
CA LEU A 301 41.58 -4.45 -11.76
C LEU A 301 40.29 -5.21 -11.52
N TYR A 302 40.04 -5.68 -10.28
CA TYR A 302 38.76 -6.32 -9.96
C TYR A 302 37.61 -5.34 -10.12
N VAL A 303 37.75 -4.08 -9.68
CA VAL A 303 36.69 -3.06 -9.82
C VAL A 303 36.42 -2.74 -11.29
N VAL A 304 37.50 -2.49 -12.08
CA VAL A 304 37.40 -2.13 -13.52
C VAL A 304 36.74 -3.23 -14.33
N VAL A 305 37.00 -4.51 -14.04
CA VAL A 305 36.38 -5.65 -14.75
C VAL A 305 34.95 -5.91 -14.23
N ALA A 306 34.71 -5.73 -12.94
CA ALA A 306 33.41 -5.98 -12.31
C ALA A 306 32.36 -4.93 -12.71
N LEU A 307 32.75 -3.67 -12.91
CA LEU A 307 31.83 -2.57 -13.22
C LEU A 307 31.00 -2.80 -14.49
N PRO A 308 31.61 -3.04 -15.69
CA PRO A 308 30.83 -3.25 -16.90
C PRO A 308 30.00 -4.53 -16.86
N SER A 309 30.54 -5.61 -16.28
CA SER A 309 29.81 -6.86 -16.14
C SER A 309 28.63 -6.73 -15.16
N GLY A 310 28.80 -6.01 -14.06
CA GLY A 310 27.73 -5.72 -13.09
C GLY A 310 26.67 -4.80 -13.66
N LEU A 311 27.06 -3.79 -14.44
CA LEU A 311 26.12 -2.90 -15.14
C LEU A 311 25.23 -3.70 -16.10
N LEU A 312 25.81 -4.50 -16.97
CA LEU A 312 25.05 -5.30 -17.96
C LEU A 312 24.10 -6.31 -17.28
N LEU A 313 24.61 -7.05 -16.29
CA LEU A 313 23.79 -7.99 -15.53
C LEU A 313 22.66 -7.29 -14.76
N GLY A 314 22.93 -6.12 -14.16
CA GLY A 314 21.97 -5.35 -13.42
C GLY A 314 20.83 -4.80 -14.29
N LEU A 315 21.15 -4.27 -15.48
CA LEU A 315 20.18 -3.83 -16.47
C LEU A 315 19.31 -5.01 -16.95
N GLY A 316 19.94 -6.17 -17.21
CA GLY A 316 19.25 -7.38 -17.62
C GLY A 316 18.26 -7.88 -16.57
N LEU A 317 18.69 -7.92 -15.29
CA LEU A 317 17.83 -8.33 -14.18
C LEU A 317 16.68 -7.35 -13.94
N CYS A 318 16.94 -6.04 -14.04
CA CYS A 318 15.89 -5.04 -13.93
C CYS A 318 14.83 -5.21 -15.02
N ARG A 319 15.27 -5.34 -16.27
CA ARG A 319 14.37 -5.53 -17.43
C ARG A 319 13.57 -6.83 -17.33
N LEU A 320 14.20 -7.90 -16.87
CA LEU A 320 13.53 -9.19 -16.62
C LEU A 320 12.47 -9.04 -15.51
N GLY A 321 12.82 -8.40 -14.40
CA GLY A 321 11.88 -8.20 -13.28
C GLY A 321 10.67 -7.38 -13.68
N LEU A 322 10.86 -6.26 -14.41
CA LEU A 322 9.78 -5.44 -14.94
C LEU A 322 8.95 -6.20 -15.99
N GLY A 323 9.59 -7.05 -16.80
CA GLY A 323 8.89 -7.90 -17.77
C GLY A 323 7.94 -8.89 -17.12
N ILE A 324 8.38 -9.55 -16.04
CA ILE A 324 7.54 -10.48 -15.24
C ILE A 324 6.32 -9.76 -14.66
N GLN A 325 6.46 -8.49 -14.30
CA GLN A 325 5.38 -7.67 -13.73
C GLN A 325 4.48 -7.00 -14.78
N GLY A 326 4.73 -7.22 -16.08
CA GLY A 326 4.01 -6.51 -17.15
C GLY A 326 4.35 -5.01 -17.25
N ALA A 327 5.34 -4.54 -16.47
CA ALA A 327 5.73 -3.13 -16.38
C ALA A 327 6.92 -2.76 -17.28
N GLY A 328 7.25 -3.61 -18.24
CA GLY A 328 8.42 -3.44 -19.14
C GLY A 328 8.41 -2.14 -19.96
N LYS A 329 7.23 -1.57 -20.22
CA LYS A 329 7.06 -0.27 -20.89
C LYS A 329 7.58 0.92 -20.07
N PHE A 330 7.70 0.78 -18.75
CA PHE A 330 8.15 1.83 -17.84
C PHE A 330 9.66 1.75 -17.54
N PHE A 331 10.43 0.97 -18.30
CA PHE A 331 11.86 0.84 -18.07
C PHE A 331 12.60 2.16 -18.36
N VAL A 332 13.23 2.70 -17.31
CA VAL A 332 14.01 3.94 -17.35
C VAL A 332 15.40 3.72 -16.74
N ILE A 333 16.42 4.31 -17.36
CA ILE A 333 17.78 4.32 -16.83
C ILE A 333 18.07 5.70 -16.25
N PRO A 334 18.12 5.84 -14.91
CA PRO A 334 18.44 7.12 -14.27
C PRO A 334 19.92 7.43 -14.35
N ALA A 335 20.38 8.09 -15.42
CA ALA A 335 21.80 8.23 -15.75
C ALA A 335 22.62 8.87 -14.61
N ALA A 336 22.17 9.98 -14.04
CA ALA A 336 22.91 10.68 -12.97
C ALA A 336 22.92 9.91 -11.63
N PRO A 337 21.80 9.45 -11.06
CA PRO A 337 21.80 8.60 -9.87
C PRO A 337 22.62 7.31 -10.06
N LEU A 338 22.49 6.67 -11.23
CA LEU A 338 23.20 5.44 -11.54
C LEU A 338 24.72 5.66 -11.59
N ALA A 339 25.21 6.72 -12.26
CA ALA A 339 26.62 7.07 -12.30
C ALA A 339 27.16 7.37 -10.89
N LEU A 340 26.41 8.09 -10.06
CA LEU A 340 26.76 8.34 -8.67
C LEU A 340 26.85 7.04 -7.86
N GLY A 341 25.83 6.18 -7.93
CA GLY A 341 25.79 4.91 -7.22
C GLY A 341 26.92 3.96 -7.61
N LEU A 342 27.20 3.84 -8.92
CA LEU A 342 28.32 3.04 -9.43
C LEU A 342 29.68 3.63 -8.97
N SER A 343 29.86 4.94 -8.99
CA SER A 343 31.06 5.60 -8.51
C SER A 343 31.29 5.36 -7.02
N LEU A 344 30.24 5.52 -6.20
CA LEU A 344 30.28 5.23 -4.77
C LEU A 344 30.59 3.75 -4.49
N CYS A 345 30.00 2.83 -5.26
CA CYS A 345 30.30 1.40 -5.14
C CYS A 345 31.75 1.08 -5.52
N ALA A 346 32.27 1.70 -6.58
CA ALA A 346 33.66 1.55 -6.99
C ALA A 346 34.60 2.08 -5.88
N CYS A 347 34.31 3.25 -5.33
CA CYS A 347 35.08 3.82 -4.22
C CYS A 347 35.01 2.94 -2.95
N ALA A 348 33.83 2.46 -2.57
CA ALA A 348 33.65 1.59 -1.41
C ALA A 348 34.40 0.25 -1.59
N SER A 349 34.24 -0.39 -2.75
CA SER A 349 34.95 -1.64 -3.06
C SER A 349 36.48 -1.44 -3.11
N PHE A 350 36.95 -0.38 -3.74
CA PHE A 350 38.37 -0.06 -3.80
C PHE A 350 38.94 0.25 -2.42
N ALA A 351 38.26 1.06 -1.60
CA ALA A 351 38.65 1.31 -0.22
C ALA A 351 38.66 0.01 0.60
N GLY A 352 37.73 -0.90 0.36
CA GLY A 352 37.70 -2.24 0.94
C GLY A 352 38.94 -3.08 0.57
N PHE A 353 39.50 -2.92 -0.64
CA PHE A 353 40.77 -3.55 -1.01
C PHE A 353 41.98 -2.82 -0.42
N LEU A 354 41.92 -1.50 -0.38
CA LEU A 354 43.09 -0.68 0.06
C LEU A 354 43.36 -0.84 1.55
N LEU A 355 42.34 -0.91 2.39
CA LEU A 355 42.47 -1.02 3.85
C LEU A 355 43.25 -2.27 4.27
N PRO A 356 42.92 -3.49 3.82
CA PRO A 356 43.70 -4.70 4.12
C PRO A 356 45.13 -4.64 3.53
N ALA A 357 45.33 -4.01 2.36
CA ALA A 357 46.63 -3.84 1.75
C ALA A 357 47.54 -2.95 2.62
N VAL A 358 47.00 -1.87 3.15
CA VAL A 358 47.76 -0.98 4.07
C VAL A 358 48.10 -1.68 5.37
N LEU A 359 47.13 -2.37 5.99
CA LEU A 359 47.33 -3.12 7.23
C LEU A 359 48.33 -4.27 7.04
N ALA A 360 48.24 -5.00 5.95
CA ALA A 360 49.18 -6.08 5.63
C ALA A 360 50.63 -5.60 5.42
N THR A 361 50.81 -4.39 4.88
CA THR A 361 52.19 -3.83 4.65
C THR A 361 52.79 -3.19 5.90
N ARG A 362 51.96 -2.86 6.94
CA ARG A 362 52.46 -2.37 8.23
C ARG A 362 53.01 -3.51 9.09
N ALA A 363 52.60 -4.75 8.91
CA ALA A 363 53.12 -5.88 9.66
C ALA A 363 54.60 -6.15 9.36
N PRO A 364 55.43 -6.42 10.39
CA PRO A 364 56.85 -6.71 10.20
C PRO A 364 57.05 -7.95 9.32
N ALA A 365 58.14 -7.94 8.52
CA ALA A 365 58.39 -9.03 7.57
C ALA A 365 58.89 -10.32 8.23
N HIS A 366 59.46 -10.24 9.43
CA HIS A 366 60.09 -11.35 10.11
C HIS A 366 59.68 -11.45 11.58
N GLY A 367 59.44 -12.64 12.04
CA GLY A 367 59.77 -13.13 13.28
C GLY A 367 58.73 -13.22 14.38
N PRO A 368 58.37 -12.28 15.24
CA PRO A 368 57.63 -12.63 16.44
C PRO A 368 56.25 -13.19 16.20
N ALA A 369 55.71 -13.09 14.95
CA ALA A 369 54.46 -13.65 14.54
C ALA A 369 54.47 -15.21 14.59
N LEU A 370 55.54 -15.87 14.16
CA LEU A 370 55.69 -17.31 14.25
C LEU A 370 55.85 -17.78 15.71
N TYR A 371 56.66 -17.07 16.49
CA TYR A 371 56.82 -17.37 17.92
C TYR A 371 55.57 -17.05 18.75
N ARG A 372 54.91 -15.92 18.47
CA ARG A 372 53.61 -15.63 19.06
C ARG A 372 52.48 -16.56 18.57
N GLN A 373 52.61 -17.08 17.36
CA GLN A 373 51.68 -18.06 16.82
C GLN A 373 51.90 -19.43 17.48
N GLN A 374 53.15 -19.84 17.75
CA GLN A 374 53.48 -21.02 18.53
C GLN A 374 53.08 -20.85 20.03
N ALA A 375 53.34 -19.67 20.62
CA ALA A 375 52.92 -19.35 21.98
C ALA A 375 51.37 -19.25 22.12
N ARG A 376 50.69 -18.72 21.09
CA ARG A 376 49.22 -18.70 21.00
C ARG A 376 48.65 -20.08 20.70
N LEU A 377 49.34 -20.96 19.97
CA LEU A 377 48.98 -22.37 19.78
C LEU A 377 49.11 -23.13 21.12
N ARG A 378 50.14 -22.91 21.93
CA ARG A 378 50.30 -23.47 23.27
C ARG A 378 49.19 -23.01 24.27
N LYS A 379 48.71 -21.74 24.16
CA LYS A 379 47.63 -21.20 24.97
C LYS A 379 46.24 -21.53 24.41
N ARG A 380 46.17 -22.08 23.17
CA ARG A 380 44.92 -22.41 22.46
C ARG A 380 44.64 -23.90 22.32
N LEU A 381 45.29 -24.71 23.10
CA LEU A 381 44.83 -26.08 23.38
C LEU A 381 43.47 -26.08 24.14
N ASP A 382 43.04 -24.95 24.71
CA ASP A 382 41.65 -24.72 25.06
C ASP A 382 40.82 -24.57 23.77
N LEU A 383 39.98 -25.56 23.53
CA LEU A 383 39.02 -25.70 22.42
C LEU A 383 38.03 -24.54 22.22
N ALA A 384 38.23 -23.44 22.93
CA ALA A 384 37.45 -22.20 22.78
C ALA A 384 38.12 -21.29 21.76
N MET A 385 37.94 -21.59 20.46
CA MET A 385 38.28 -20.59 19.43
C MET A 385 37.41 -19.34 19.60
N PRO A 386 37.99 -18.16 19.88
CA PRO A 386 37.22 -16.94 19.95
C PRO A 386 36.54 -16.66 18.61
N LEU A 387 35.27 -16.24 18.66
CA LEU A 387 34.57 -15.74 17.50
C LEU A 387 35.22 -14.42 17.08
N PRO A 388 35.76 -14.27 15.86
CA PRO A 388 36.26 -12.98 15.43
C PRO A 388 35.10 -12.03 15.26
N ALA A 389 35.17 -10.90 15.95
CA ALA A 389 34.09 -9.89 15.97
C ALA A 389 33.64 -9.46 14.57
N GLY A 390 34.59 -9.36 13.61
CA GLY A 390 34.25 -8.99 12.23
C GLY A 390 33.41 -10.02 11.47
N GLU A 391 33.56 -11.32 11.76
CA GLU A 391 32.74 -12.37 11.13
C GLU A 391 31.31 -12.33 11.69
N LEU A 392 31.18 -12.16 13.00
CA LEU A 392 29.92 -12.05 13.67
C LEU A 392 29.17 -10.78 13.20
N ALA A 393 29.86 -9.63 13.13
CA ALA A 393 29.31 -8.39 12.66
C ALA A 393 28.78 -8.50 11.20
N LEU A 394 29.53 -9.18 10.32
CA LEU A 394 29.09 -9.42 8.95
C LEU A 394 27.83 -10.30 8.91
N GLY A 395 27.79 -11.37 9.71
CA GLY A 395 26.63 -12.24 9.82
C GLY A 395 25.39 -11.50 10.33
N ILE A 396 25.54 -10.69 11.38
CA ILE A 396 24.46 -9.85 11.92
C ILE A 396 23.99 -8.85 10.85
N LEU A 397 24.90 -8.15 10.18
CA LEU A 397 24.56 -7.16 9.16
C LEU A 397 23.75 -7.79 8.01
N CYS A 398 24.22 -8.92 7.46
CA CYS A 398 23.48 -9.63 6.41
C CYS A 398 22.09 -10.06 6.87
N PHE A 399 21.99 -10.63 8.08
CA PHE A 399 20.74 -11.10 8.63
C PHE A 399 19.74 -9.96 8.84
N VAL A 400 20.20 -8.85 9.42
CA VAL A 400 19.39 -7.65 9.65
C VAL A 400 18.93 -7.05 8.33
N LEU A 401 19.80 -6.97 7.32
CA LEU A 401 19.42 -6.42 6.00
C LEU A 401 18.36 -7.27 5.31
N ILE A 402 18.45 -8.60 5.40
CA ILE A 402 17.41 -9.50 4.86
C ILE A 402 16.09 -9.24 5.57
N LEU A 403 16.10 -9.16 6.91
CA LEU A 403 14.88 -8.88 7.69
C LEU A 403 14.28 -7.52 7.38
N LEU A 404 15.11 -6.49 7.18
CA LEU A 404 14.63 -5.18 6.77
C LEU A 404 13.96 -5.23 5.39
N CYS A 405 14.57 -5.92 4.42
CA CYS A 405 13.96 -6.10 3.10
C CYS A 405 12.62 -6.85 3.20
N VAL A 406 12.54 -7.92 3.98
CA VAL A 406 11.27 -8.65 4.19
C VAL A 406 10.25 -7.79 4.92
N GLY A 407 10.68 -6.99 5.90
CA GLY A 407 9.85 -6.02 6.60
C GLY A 407 9.26 -4.98 5.65
N PHE A 408 10.08 -4.37 4.79
CA PHE A 408 9.63 -3.41 3.78
C PHE A 408 8.73 -4.03 2.72
N ALA A 409 9.00 -5.27 2.30
CA ALA A 409 8.12 -6.00 1.38
C ALA A 409 6.71 -6.18 1.97
N ARG A 410 6.64 -6.55 3.26
CA ARG A 410 5.37 -6.65 3.98
C ARG A 410 4.69 -5.29 4.17
N TRP A 411 5.48 -4.27 4.51
CA TRP A 411 5.00 -2.90 4.66
C TRP A 411 4.37 -2.36 3.38
N SER A 412 4.98 -2.62 2.23
CA SER A 412 4.44 -2.20 0.93
C SER A 412 3.05 -2.78 0.67
N LEU A 413 2.77 -4.01 1.13
CA LEU A 413 1.47 -4.66 0.99
C LEU A 413 0.45 -4.25 2.06
N LEU A 414 0.87 -3.50 3.09
CA LEU A 414 0.03 -3.19 4.23
C LEU A 414 -1.22 -2.37 3.85
N PRO A 415 -1.16 -1.31 2.99
CA PRO A 415 -2.34 -0.57 2.56
C PRO A 415 -3.39 -1.46 1.91
N TYR A 416 -2.94 -2.40 1.06
CA TYR A 416 -3.83 -3.39 0.47
C TYR A 416 -4.41 -4.35 1.52
N GLN A 417 -3.59 -4.90 2.43
CA GLN A 417 -4.05 -5.84 3.44
C GLN A 417 -5.10 -5.25 4.38
N ILE A 418 -5.00 -3.96 4.70
CA ILE A 418 -5.98 -3.25 5.54
C ILE A 418 -7.27 -2.98 4.77
N ASN A 419 -7.18 -2.73 3.47
CA ASN A 419 -8.31 -2.27 2.68
C ASN A 419 -8.88 -3.31 1.71
N LYS A 420 -8.28 -4.51 1.60
CA LYS A 420 -8.70 -5.56 0.66
C LYS A 420 -10.18 -5.94 0.80
N ASP A 421 -10.67 -5.95 2.04
CA ASP A 421 -12.05 -6.30 2.34
C ASP A 421 -13.02 -5.12 2.13
N LYS A 422 -12.48 -3.92 1.81
CA LYS A 422 -13.23 -2.70 1.48
C LYS A 422 -13.43 -2.49 -0.02
N ALA A 423 -12.94 -3.40 -0.85
CA ALA A 423 -13.11 -3.36 -2.30
C ALA A 423 -14.57 -3.68 -2.67
N ALA A 424 -15.42 -2.68 -2.60
CA ALA A 424 -16.85 -2.84 -2.82
C ALA A 424 -17.34 -2.00 -4.01
N VAL A 425 -18.30 -2.56 -4.71
CA VAL A 425 -19.14 -1.88 -5.70
C VAL A 425 -20.51 -1.74 -5.11
N ASN A 426 -21.03 -0.53 -5.06
CA ASN A 426 -22.33 -0.24 -4.50
C ASN A 426 -23.36 -0.14 -5.62
N ILE A 427 -24.52 -0.79 -5.44
CA ILE A 427 -25.63 -0.78 -6.36
C ILE A 427 -26.85 -0.18 -5.64
N THR A 428 -27.40 0.85 -6.24
CA THR A 428 -28.65 1.49 -5.80
C THR A 428 -29.66 1.45 -6.95
N ASN A 429 -30.89 1.91 -6.73
CA ASN A 429 -31.82 2.06 -7.82
C ASN A 429 -31.85 3.50 -8.36
N LEU A 430 -31.98 3.66 -9.66
CA LEU A 430 -32.18 4.94 -10.35
C LEU A 430 -33.57 5.52 -10.13
N THR A 431 -34.52 4.64 -9.95
CA THR A 431 -35.92 4.96 -9.75
C THR A 431 -36.23 4.63 -8.33
N ASP A 432 -37.02 5.34 -7.64
CA ASP A 432 -37.49 5.06 -6.26
C ASP A 432 -37.96 3.58 -6.06
N GLN A 433 -37.62 2.68 -6.97
CA GLN A 433 -37.83 1.25 -6.87
C GLN A 433 -36.62 0.58 -6.20
N ALA A 434 -36.86 -0.25 -5.22
CA ALA A 434 -35.81 -0.98 -4.57
C ALA A 434 -35.17 -2.04 -5.49
N VAL A 435 -33.89 -2.35 -5.26
CA VAL A 435 -33.19 -3.43 -5.96
C VAL A 435 -33.80 -4.77 -5.62
N GLN A 436 -34.21 -5.54 -6.63
CA GLN A 436 -34.94 -6.80 -6.42
C GLN A 436 -34.02 -7.92 -5.93
N PRO A 437 -34.51 -8.85 -5.07
CA PRO A 437 -33.71 -9.94 -4.49
C PRO A 437 -33.07 -10.88 -5.51
N GLU A 438 -33.72 -11.09 -6.68
CA GLU A 438 -33.19 -11.98 -7.72
C GLU A 438 -31.85 -11.50 -8.28
N LEU A 439 -31.62 -10.18 -8.30
CA LEU A 439 -30.33 -9.61 -8.74
C LEU A 439 -29.17 -10.07 -7.87
N LEU A 440 -29.39 -10.24 -6.54
CA LEU A 440 -28.35 -10.71 -5.63
C LEU A 440 -27.84 -12.10 -6.03
N THR A 441 -28.78 -12.98 -6.42
CA THR A 441 -28.45 -14.35 -6.82
C THR A 441 -27.67 -14.36 -8.14
N ASP A 442 -28.04 -13.51 -9.08
CA ASP A 442 -27.35 -13.41 -10.38
C ASP A 442 -25.94 -12.83 -10.22
N LEU A 443 -25.79 -11.81 -9.39
CA LEU A 443 -24.48 -11.19 -9.09
C LEU A 443 -23.57 -12.15 -8.33
N ALA A 444 -24.09 -12.95 -7.42
CA ALA A 444 -23.31 -13.94 -6.68
C ALA A 444 -22.73 -15.07 -7.56
N ARG A 445 -23.25 -15.26 -8.76
CA ARG A 445 -22.73 -16.24 -9.74
C ARG A 445 -21.49 -15.75 -10.52
N LEU A 446 -21.21 -14.47 -10.48
CA LEU A 446 -20.01 -13.94 -11.15
C LEU A 446 -18.73 -14.42 -10.44
N SER A 447 -17.77 -14.92 -11.21
CA SER A 447 -16.52 -15.53 -10.68
C SER A 447 -15.66 -14.58 -9.83
N ASP A 448 -15.75 -13.29 -10.11
CA ASP A 448 -14.95 -12.26 -9.45
C ASP A 448 -15.66 -11.63 -8.25
N VAL A 449 -16.93 -11.95 -8.03
CA VAL A 449 -17.69 -11.54 -6.85
C VAL A 449 -17.39 -12.50 -5.71
N VAL A 450 -16.89 -11.96 -4.61
CA VAL A 450 -16.54 -12.72 -3.39
C VAL A 450 -17.75 -12.81 -2.45
N GLU A 451 -18.50 -11.72 -2.36
CA GLU A 451 -19.59 -11.57 -1.41
C GLU A 451 -20.61 -10.56 -1.95
N VAL A 452 -21.86 -10.83 -1.75
CA VAL A 452 -22.98 -9.94 -2.03
C VAL A 452 -23.70 -9.70 -0.71
N SER A 453 -23.88 -8.44 -0.32
CA SER A 453 -24.65 -8.08 0.87
C SER A 453 -25.69 -7.03 0.51
N ALA A 454 -26.88 -7.15 1.08
CA ALA A 454 -27.98 -6.25 0.81
C ALA A 454 -28.52 -5.65 2.11
N LEU A 455 -28.64 -4.35 2.12
CA LEU A 455 -29.10 -3.57 3.26
C LEU A 455 -30.12 -2.53 2.79
N SER A 456 -31.22 -2.44 3.50
CA SER A 456 -32.19 -1.34 3.36
C SER A 456 -32.05 -0.40 4.53
N ARG A 457 -32.10 0.91 4.29
CA ARG A 457 -32.00 1.93 5.32
C ARG A 457 -32.90 3.12 4.99
N LEU A 458 -33.65 3.56 6.00
CA LEU A 458 -34.36 4.83 6.03
C LEU A 458 -33.73 5.70 7.12
N PRO A 459 -32.91 6.70 6.78
CA PRO A 459 -32.31 7.61 7.75
C PRO A 459 -33.36 8.62 8.22
N ASN A 460 -33.31 8.99 9.49
CA ASN A 460 -34.02 10.16 10.07
C ASN A 460 -35.56 10.13 10.05
N HIS A 461 -36.18 8.98 9.78
CA HIS A 461 -37.63 8.84 9.77
C HIS A 461 -38.16 7.95 10.89
N ALA A 462 -37.28 7.31 11.66
CA ALA A 462 -37.64 6.38 12.71
C ALA A 462 -37.24 6.92 14.09
N TYR A 463 -38.06 6.60 15.08
CA TYR A 463 -37.86 7.05 16.45
C TYR A 463 -38.14 5.88 17.40
N ILE A 464 -37.33 5.78 18.45
CA ILE A 464 -37.59 4.87 19.58
C ILE A 464 -37.85 5.70 20.83
N SER A 465 -38.83 5.25 21.60
CA SER A 465 -39.20 5.89 22.86
C SER A 465 -39.18 4.90 24.01
N SER A 466 -38.77 5.38 25.19
CA SER A 466 -38.81 4.60 26.40
C SER A 466 -38.95 5.51 27.63
N PRO A 467 -39.79 5.15 28.60
CA PRO A 467 -39.87 5.88 29.88
C PRO A 467 -38.52 5.91 30.64
N SER A 468 -37.62 4.94 30.37
CA SER A 468 -36.31 4.88 30.99
C SER A 468 -35.39 6.04 30.52
N PHE A 469 -35.64 6.60 29.36
CA PHE A 469 -34.86 7.73 28.82
C PHE A 469 -35.01 8.99 29.68
N LEU A 470 -36.18 9.21 30.31
CA LEU A 470 -36.39 10.34 31.21
C LEU A 470 -35.51 10.31 32.44
N GLN A 471 -35.08 9.11 32.86
CA GLN A 471 -34.22 8.92 34.04
C GLN A 471 -32.75 8.81 33.69
N ASN A 472 -32.41 8.71 32.39
CA ASN A 472 -31.05 8.55 31.94
C ASN A 472 -30.32 9.90 31.79
N LYS A 473 -29.36 10.14 32.67
CA LYS A 473 -28.61 11.40 32.70
C LYS A 473 -27.97 11.74 31.35
N MET A 474 -27.34 10.76 30.69
CA MET A 474 -26.67 11.00 29.39
C MET A 474 -27.65 11.52 28.34
N LEU A 475 -28.80 10.84 28.21
CA LEU A 475 -29.79 11.21 27.19
C LEU A 475 -30.45 12.58 27.53
N GLN A 476 -30.67 12.89 28.79
CA GLN A 476 -31.18 14.18 29.21
C GLN A 476 -30.16 15.31 28.97
N ASP A 477 -28.86 15.06 29.21
CA ASP A 477 -27.79 16.02 28.92
C ASP A 477 -27.68 16.28 27.40
N LEU A 478 -27.83 15.24 26.55
CA LEU A 478 -27.88 15.36 25.09
C LEU A 478 -29.12 16.11 24.61
N TYR A 479 -30.26 15.92 25.24
CA TYR A 479 -31.49 16.65 24.92
C TYR A 479 -31.37 18.15 25.25
N GLN A 480 -30.72 18.48 26.36
CA GLN A 480 -30.53 19.87 26.79
C GLN A 480 -29.41 20.61 26.02
N ASN A 481 -28.46 19.86 25.45
CA ASN A 481 -27.33 20.41 24.72
C ASN A 481 -27.19 19.79 23.34
N PRO A 482 -27.97 20.21 22.34
CA PRO A 482 -27.97 19.61 21.00
C PRO A 482 -26.65 19.73 20.25
N LEU A 483 -25.74 20.64 20.63
CA LEU A 483 -24.41 20.74 20.00
C LEU A 483 -23.53 19.52 20.26
N SER A 484 -23.81 18.72 21.29
CA SER A 484 -23.10 17.48 21.54
C SER A 484 -23.58 16.30 20.66
N ASN A 485 -24.68 16.47 19.93
CA ASN A 485 -25.22 15.45 19.03
C ASN A 485 -24.27 15.14 17.87
N ASP A 486 -23.57 16.13 17.32
CA ASP A 486 -22.60 15.96 16.23
C ASP A 486 -21.42 15.04 16.63
N MET A 487 -21.07 15.04 17.92
CA MET A 487 -19.95 14.24 18.44
C MET A 487 -20.36 12.82 18.81
N THR A 488 -21.65 12.60 19.06
CA THR A 488 -22.20 11.30 19.48
C THR A 488 -22.98 10.59 18.39
N GLY A 489 -23.45 11.32 17.39
CA GLY A 489 -24.39 10.83 16.37
C GLY A 489 -25.75 10.41 16.94
N LEU A 490 -26.07 10.75 18.21
CA LEU A 490 -27.37 10.53 18.83
C LEU A 490 -28.15 11.84 18.85
N THR A 491 -29.36 11.81 18.35
CA THR A 491 -30.27 12.96 18.33
C THR A 491 -31.52 12.66 19.12
N MET A 492 -31.76 13.42 20.16
CA MET A 492 -32.99 13.36 20.94
C MET A 492 -34.05 14.25 20.30
N GLN A 493 -35.18 13.68 19.91
CA GLN A 493 -36.31 14.41 19.35
C GLN A 493 -37.16 15.02 20.46
N SER A 494 -37.33 14.31 21.57
CA SER A 494 -37.97 14.75 22.81
C SER A 494 -37.24 14.17 24.02
N ALA A 495 -37.66 14.49 25.23
CA ALA A 495 -36.98 14.02 26.45
C ALA A 495 -37.03 12.48 26.58
N ASP A 496 -37.99 11.81 25.95
CA ASP A 496 -38.21 10.36 26.01
C ASP A 496 -38.06 9.65 24.65
N THR A 497 -37.67 10.40 23.60
CA THR A 497 -37.66 9.90 22.22
C THR A 497 -36.32 10.16 21.56
N LEU A 498 -35.68 9.08 21.09
CA LEU A 498 -34.40 9.08 20.38
C LEU A 498 -34.62 8.85 18.89
N GLN A 499 -34.05 9.71 18.06
CA GLN A 499 -34.07 9.53 16.62
C GLN A 499 -33.15 8.37 16.20
N THR A 500 -33.64 7.53 15.30
CA THR A 500 -32.90 6.35 14.82
C THR A 500 -33.00 6.22 13.30
N ALA A 501 -32.14 5.41 12.72
CA ALA A 501 -32.32 4.92 11.36
C ALA A 501 -33.01 3.55 11.39
N LEU A 502 -34.07 3.37 10.61
CA LEU A 502 -34.66 2.06 10.38
C LEU A 502 -33.83 1.32 9.34
N CYS A 503 -33.38 0.12 9.69
CA CYS A 503 -32.59 -0.74 8.83
C CYS A 503 -33.23 -2.13 8.72
N SER A 504 -33.03 -2.75 7.56
CA SER A 504 -33.31 -4.19 7.36
C SER A 504 -32.24 -4.77 6.47
N ALA A 505 -31.87 -6.00 6.73
CA ALA A 505 -30.83 -6.71 5.98
C ALA A 505 -31.39 -7.97 5.33
N GLU A 506 -30.70 -8.49 4.32
CA GLU A 506 -30.90 -9.83 3.82
C GLU A 506 -30.79 -10.83 4.97
N GLN A 507 -31.52 -11.93 4.89
CA GLN A 507 -31.69 -12.90 5.99
C GLN A 507 -30.31 -13.41 6.51
N GLY A 508 -29.39 -13.73 5.61
CA GLY A 508 -28.03 -14.16 5.99
C GLY A 508 -27.27 -13.11 6.77
N LEU A 509 -27.32 -11.86 6.30
CA LEU A 509 -26.70 -10.72 6.94
C LEU A 509 -27.39 -10.38 8.27
N PHE A 510 -28.72 -10.52 8.36
CA PHE A 510 -29.47 -10.28 9.59
C PHE A 510 -29.09 -11.25 10.71
N TYR A 511 -28.91 -12.53 10.38
CA TYR A 511 -28.39 -13.50 11.35
C TYR A 511 -26.91 -13.26 11.70
N ALA A 512 -26.10 -12.80 10.76
CA ALA A 512 -24.71 -12.40 11.04
C ALA A 512 -24.63 -11.19 11.97
N LEU A 513 -25.61 -10.28 11.92
CA LEU A 513 -25.72 -9.17 12.88
C LEU A 513 -25.98 -9.67 14.30
N ALA A 514 -26.77 -10.73 14.48
CA ALA A 514 -27.01 -11.32 15.79
C ALA A 514 -25.71 -11.88 16.42
N ASP A 515 -24.78 -12.36 15.58
CA ASP A 515 -23.46 -12.84 16.06
C ASP A 515 -22.55 -11.73 16.58
N LEU A 516 -22.86 -10.47 16.25
CA LEU A 516 -22.13 -9.30 16.73
C LEU A 516 -22.70 -8.73 18.04
N CYS A 517 -23.84 -9.26 18.49
CA CYS A 517 -24.45 -8.86 19.75
C CYS A 517 -23.64 -9.37 20.95
N GLU A 518 -23.84 -8.74 22.12
CA GLU A 518 -23.17 -9.11 23.38
C GLU A 518 -23.47 -10.57 23.79
N ASP A 519 -24.70 -11.05 23.55
CA ASP A 519 -25.10 -12.48 23.66
C ASP A 519 -25.68 -12.98 22.33
N PRO A 520 -24.84 -13.57 21.45
CA PRO A 520 -25.27 -14.05 20.15
C PRO A 520 -26.34 -15.13 20.19
N ALA A 521 -26.31 -16.02 21.19
CA ALA A 521 -27.27 -17.13 21.30
C ALA A 521 -28.66 -16.64 21.70
N ALA A 522 -28.72 -15.77 22.68
CA ALA A 522 -29.99 -15.14 23.11
C ALA A 522 -30.58 -14.26 22.00
N ALA A 523 -29.71 -13.46 21.32
CA ALA A 523 -30.14 -12.63 20.20
C ALA A 523 -30.75 -13.45 19.07
N ARG A 524 -30.10 -14.53 18.62
CA ARG A 524 -30.63 -15.43 17.57
C ARG A 524 -31.96 -16.08 17.97
N GLN A 525 -32.14 -16.48 19.24
CA GLN A 525 -33.37 -17.05 19.73
C GLN A 525 -34.51 -16.02 19.76
N ALA A 526 -34.18 -14.78 20.21
CA ALA A 526 -35.17 -13.70 20.30
C ALA A 526 -35.63 -13.22 18.91
N LEU A 527 -34.77 -13.31 17.86
CA LEU A 527 -35.16 -12.98 16.49
C LEU A 527 -36.27 -13.87 15.88
N ALA A 528 -36.69 -14.94 16.54
CA ALA A 528 -37.84 -15.73 16.12
C ALA A 528 -39.18 -14.97 16.31
N SER A 529 -39.19 -13.90 17.11
CA SER A 529 -40.38 -13.04 17.29
C SER A 529 -40.47 -12.01 16.15
N GLU A 530 -41.67 -11.77 15.64
CA GLU A 530 -41.90 -10.80 14.55
C GLU A 530 -41.55 -9.37 14.91
N ASN A 531 -41.71 -8.99 16.18
CA ASN A 531 -41.38 -7.65 16.68
C ASN A 531 -39.98 -7.53 17.26
N ALA A 532 -39.13 -8.52 17.04
CA ALA A 532 -37.77 -8.46 17.51
C ALA A 532 -36.91 -7.51 16.66
N CYS A 533 -36.05 -6.73 17.33
CA CYS A 533 -35.08 -5.86 16.67
C CYS A 533 -33.68 -6.04 17.24
N ILE A 534 -32.68 -5.80 16.40
CA ILE A 534 -31.28 -5.62 16.82
C ILE A 534 -31.00 -4.13 16.84
N LEU A 535 -30.51 -3.63 17.96
CA LEU A 535 -30.19 -2.23 18.13
C LEU A 535 -28.68 -2.02 17.93
N TYR A 536 -28.29 -1.16 17.03
CA TYR A 536 -26.93 -0.63 17.01
C TYR A 536 -26.87 0.63 17.88
N LEU A 537 -26.05 0.56 18.90
CA LEU A 537 -25.84 1.64 19.83
C LEU A 537 -24.36 1.67 20.23
N PRO A 538 -23.56 2.57 19.65
CA PRO A 538 -22.14 2.59 19.89
C PRO A 538 -21.81 2.88 21.36
N HIS A 539 -20.69 2.38 21.83
CA HIS A 539 -20.17 2.74 23.14
C HIS A 539 -19.91 4.23 23.23
N MET A 540 -20.39 4.82 24.27
CA MET A 540 -20.14 6.23 24.58
C MET A 540 -19.46 6.39 25.91
N GLY A 541 -18.76 7.48 26.07
CA GLY A 541 -18.14 7.85 27.31
C GLY A 541 -18.11 9.36 27.50
N TRP A 542 -18.14 9.76 28.76
CA TRP A 542 -17.96 11.14 29.15
C TRP A 542 -16.50 11.53 29.12
N ASP A 543 -16.16 12.59 28.39
CA ASP A 543 -14.82 13.16 28.36
C ASP A 543 -14.74 14.37 29.33
N PRO A 544 -14.09 14.21 30.47
CA PRO A 544 -13.96 15.29 31.45
C PRO A 544 -13.16 16.49 30.96
N GLN A 545 -12.27 16.28 29.94
CA GLN A 545 -11.42 17.35 29.42
C GLN A 545 -12.20 18.30 28.50
N SER A 546 -13.07 17.77 27.67
CA SER A 546 -13.90 18.55 26.75
C SER A 546 -15.29 18.84 27.31
N ASN A 547 -15.64 18.23 28.45
CA ASN A 547 -16.97 18.31 29.08
C ASN A 547 -18.09 17.92 28.10
N GLN A 548 -17.87 16.82 27.35
CA GLN A 548 -18.78 16.34 26.31
C GLN A 548 -18.82 14.81 26.26
N TYR A 549 -19.93 14.27 25.78
CA TYR A 549 -20.03 12.86 25.40
C TYR A 549 -19.35 12.63 24.05
N ARG A 550 -18.61 11.52 23.96
CA ARG A 550 -17.94 11.10 22.72
C ARG A 550 -18.06 9.59 22.56
N TYR A 551 -17.82 9.11 21.35
CA TYR A 551 -17.59 7.68 21.14
C TYR A 551 -16.48 7.17 22.05
N ALA A 552 -16.71 6.03 22.71
CA ALA A 552 -15.79 5.51 23.73
C ALA A 552 -14.40 5.27 23.15
N GLY A 553 -13.42 6.01 23.74
CA GLY A 553 -11.99 5.79 23.57
C GLY A 553 -11.36 5.39 24.89
N GLU A 554 -10.08 5.06 24.90
CA GLU A 554 -9.34 4.80 26.14
C GLU A 554 -9.39 6.04 27.08
N GLY A 555 -9.81 5.83 28.33
CA GLY A 555 -9.81 6.87 29.37
C GLY A 555 -11.13 7.63 29.53
N LEU A 556 -12.19 7.27 28.85
CA LEU A 556 -13.52 7.86 29.04
C LEU A 556 -14.33 7.06 30.09
N GLU A 557 -15.11 7.77 30.92
CA GLU A 557 -16.10 7.10 31.77
C GLU A 557 -17.24 6.57 30.89
N GLN A 558 -17.49 5.26 30.98
CA GLN A 558 -18.52 4.62 30.15
C GLN A 558 -19.90 5.17 30.52
N ALA A 559 -20.62 5.66 29.51
CA ALA A 559 -22.00 6.10 29.62
C ALA A 559 -22.91 5.12 28.89
N ASP A 560 -23.97 4.65 29.57
CA ASP A 560 -24.93 3.71 29.00
C ASP A 560 -26.32 4.36 28.95
N PRO A 561 -27.02 4.34 27.80
CA PRO A 561 -28.39 4.84 27.67
C PRO A 561 -29.43 3.99 28.44
N GLY A 562 -29.03 2.92 29.10
CA GLY A 562 -29.92 2.08 29.93
C GLY A 562 -30.85 1.15 29.10
N LEU A 563 -30.38 0.75 27.93
CA LEU A 563 -31.08 -0.21 27.07
C LEU A 563 -30.46 -1.62 27.23
N PHE A 564 -31.31 -2.63 27.29
CA PHE A 564 -30.85 -4.01 27.47
C PHE A 564 -31.74 -5.01 26.66
N PRO A 565 -31.17 -6.16 26.28
CA PRO A 565 -31.93 -7.21 25.59
C PRO A 565 -33.20 -7.67 26.38
N GLY A 566 -34.29 -7.87 25.67
CA GLY A 566 -35.59 -8.19 26.27
C GLY A 566 -36.47 -7.00 26.62
N GLN A 567 -35.94 -5.77 26.55
CA GLN A 567 -36.72 -4.56 26.80
C GLN A 567 -37.63 -4.25 25.60
N ALA A 568 -38.87 -3.87 25.91
CA ALA A 568 -39.79 -3.32 24.93
C ALA A 568 -39.57 -1.82 24.74
N LEU A 569 -39.60 -1.35 23.50
CA LEU A 569 -39.47 0.02 23.10
C LEU A 569 -40.66 0.46 22.25
N GLY A 570 -41.21 1.64 22.53
CA GLY A 570 -42.10 2.29 21.58
C GLY A 570 -41.33 2.60 20.32
N PHE A 571 -41.86 2.26 19.17
CA PHE A 571 -41.25 2.56 17.87
C PHE A 571 -42.26 3.32 17.02
N SER A 572 -41.82 4.42 16.45
CA SER A 572 -42.61 5.20 15.49
C SER A 572 -41.76 5.55 14.26
N ILE A 573 -42.41 5.51 13.11
CA ILE A 573 -41.80 5.98 11.86
C ILE A 573 -42.81 6.89 11.16
N SER A 574 -42.34 8.02 10.65
CA SER A 574 -43.19 9.02 10.00
C SER A 574 -42.53 9.58 8.74
N ASN A 575 -43.36 9.93 7.77
CA ASN A 575 -42.96 10.56 6.54
C ASN A 575 -44.03 11.57 6.08
N ALA A 576 -43.57 12.70 5.54
CA ALA A 576 -44.43 13.69 4.92
C ALA A 576 -44.52 13.40 3.42
N VAL A 577 -45.69 13.02 2.96
CA VAL A 577 -45.97 12.73 1.54
C VAL A 577 -46.88 13.79 0.96
N GLU A 578 -46.51 14.30 -0.20
CA GLU A 578 -47.34 15.28 -0.93
C GLU A 578 -48.50 14.54 -1.62
N ASP A 579 -49.73 15.00 -1.37
CA ASP A 579 -50.91 14.48 -2.03
C ASP A 579 -51.10 15.04 -3.45
N SER A 580 -52.06 14.52 -4.19
CA SER A 580 -52.36 14.97 -5.56
C SER A 580 -52.78 16.44 -5.68
N ASN A 581 -52.99 17.14 -4.56
CA ASN A 581 -53.42 18.51 -4.47
C ASN A 581 -52.27 19.44 -4.03
N GLY A 582 -51.03 18.94 -3.89
CA GLY A 582 -49.89 19.70 -3.40
C GLY A 582 -49.87 19.91 -1.89
N GLN A 583 -50.69 19.20 -1.11
CA GLN A 583 -50.68 19.26 0.35
C GLN A 583 -49.89 18.14 0.97
N PHE A 584 -49.06 18.47 1.97
CA PHE A 584 -48.29 17.45 2.69
C PHE A 584 -49.12 16.77 3.75
N GLN A 585 -49.24 15.43 3.65
CA GLN A 585 -49.87 14.57 4.66
C GLN A 585 -48.79 13.81 5.38
N THR A 586 -48.77 13.85 6.70
CA THR A 586 -47.85 13.01 7.51
C THR A 586 -48.44 11.62 7.69
N LEU A 587 -47.79 10.63 7.11
CA LEU A 587 -48.08 9.21 7.35
C LEU A 587 -47.22 8.74 8.51
N THR A 588 -47.83 8.05 9.47
CA THR A 588 -47.15 7.56 10.68
C THR A 588 -47.52 6.11 10.94
N MET A 589 -46.58 5.30 11.34
CA MET A 589 -46.76 3.98 11.90
C MET A 589 -46.19 3.94 13.31
N GLU A 590 -46.95 3.42 14.25
CA GLU A 590 -46.51 3.20 15.63
C GLU A 590 -46.64 1.73 15.98
N THR A 591 -45.64 1.17 16.63
CA THR A 591 -45.60 -0.24 17.08
C THR A 591 -44.64 -0.38 18.27
N GLU A 592 -44.64 -1.55 18.86
CA GLU A 592 -43.72 -1.89 19.94
C GLU A 592 -42.68 -2.90 19.42
N LEU A 593 -41.39 -2.62 19.63
CA LEU A 593 -40.29 -3.49 19.31
C LEU A 593 -39.65 -4.04 20.57
N VAL A 594 -39.18 -5.29 20.52
CA VAL A 594 -38.43 -5.92 21.60
C VAL A 594 -36.94 -6.04 21.20
N ILE A 595 -36.05 -5.55 22.02
CA ILE A 595 -34.61 -5.63 21.78
C ILE A 595 -34.17 -7.09 21.88
N ALA A 596 -33.82 -7.72 20.76
CA ALA A 596 -33.25 -9.06 20.74
C ALA A 596 -31.74 -9.05 21.10
N GLY A 597 -31.04 -7.98 20.71
CA GLY A 597 -29.66 -7.84 21.02
C GLY A 597 -29.13 -6.42 20.70
N ILE A 598 -27.99 -6.08 21.27
CA ILE A 598 -27.37 -4.77 21.09
C ILE A 598 -25.98 -4.97 20.48
N ILE A 599 -25.72 -4.26 19.38
CA ILE A 599 -24.40 -4.18 18.74
C ILE A 599 -23.75 -2.88 19.20
N ARG A 600 -22.59 -2.95 19.80
CA ARG A 600 -21.83 -1.79 20.28
C ARG A 600 -20.76 -1.32 19.30
N SER A 601 -20.25 -2.22 18.47
CA SER A 601 -19.29 -1.90 17.43
C SER A 601 -19.43 -2.86 16.26
N PHE A 602 -19.28 -2.33 15.05
CA PHE A 602 -19.19 -3.17 13.86
C PHE A 602 -17.74 -3.50 13.56
N PRO A 603 -17.44 -4.71 13.09
CA PRO A 603 -16.16 -5.02 12.52
C PRO A 603 -15.82 -4.03 11.38
N PRO A 604 -14.56 -3.61 11.23
CA PRO A 604 -14.14 -2.71 10.15
C PRO A 604 -14.56 -3.20 8.77
N ASP A 605 -14.57 -4.50 8.55
CA ASP A 605 -14.94 -5.15 7.29
C ASP A 605 -16.43 -4.96 6.98
N PHE A 606 -17.29 -5.03 7.99
CA PHE A 606 -18.71 -4.79 7.84
C PHE A 606 -19.02 -3.36 7.41
N LEU A 607 -18.42 -2.38 8.10
CA LEU A 607 -18.58 -0.96 7.77
C LEU A 607 -18.05 -0.61 6.37
N ALA A 608 -16.96 -1.27 5.99
CA ALA A 608 -16.33 -1.02 4.70
C ALA A 608 -17.16 -1.52 3.52
N VAL A 609 -17.77 -2.68 3.65
CA VAL A 609 -18.60 -3.27 2.59
C VAL A 609 -19.95 -2.54 2.50
N ASN A 610 -20.55 -2.24 3.63
CA ASN A 610 -21.90 -1.67 3.63
C ASN A 610 -21.95 -0.15 3.42
N GLN A 611 -20.79 0.55 3.39
CA GLN A 611 -20.61 1.99 3.10
C GLN A 611 -21.63 2.93 3.81
N THR A 612 -22.41 2.40 4.70
CA THR A 612 -23.34 3.18 5.48
C THR A 612 -22.59 3.83 6.62
N PRO A 613 -22.57 5.16 6.73
CA PRO A 613 -22.15 5.78 7.97
C PRO A 613 -23.16 5.40 9.06
N ILE A 614 -22.98 4.22 9.66
CA ILE A 614 -23.71 3.82 10.85
C ILE A 614 -23.05 4.57 12.01
N SER A 615 -23.14 5.90 11.95
CA SER A 615 -22.67 6.80 13.00
C SER A 615 -23.81 7.14 13.98
N THR A 616 -25.06 6.74 13.63
CA THR A 616 -26.23 7.04 14.41
C THR A 616 -26.83 5.77 14.97
N CYS A 617 -27.60 5.88 16.06
CA CYS A 617 -28.43 4.79 16.54
C CYS A 617 -29.25 4.20 15.38
N SER A 618 -29.23 2.89 15.23
CA SER A 618 -29.93 2.19 14.14
C SER A 618 -30.67 0.99 14.66
N VAL A 619 -31.90 0.84 14.21
CA VAL A 619 -32.79 -0.29 14.55
C VAL A 619 -32.85 -1.22 13.36
N PHE A 620 -32.35 -2.44 13.50
CA PHE A 620 -32.44 -3.48 12.49
C PHE A 620 -33.66 -4.36 12.77
N VAL A 621 -34.55 -4.38 11.80
CA VAL A 621 -35.82 -5.17 11.90
C VAL A 621 -35.86 -6.27 10.86
N SER A 622 -36.78 -7.21 11.06
CA SER A 622 -37.06 -8.29 10.09
C SER A 622 -37.56 -7.72 8.75
N ARG A 623 -37.42 -8.47 7.67
CA ARG A 623 -37.94 -8.07 6.35
C ARG A 623 -39.45 -7.87 6.35
N ALA A 624 -40.17 -8.62 7.16
CA ALA A 624 -41.63 -8.46 7.32
C ALA A 624 -41.97 -7.09 7.92
N MET A 625 -41.34 -6.73 9.03
CA MET A 625 -41.52 -5.44 9.70
C MET A 625 -41.08 -4.28 8.81
N TRP A 626 -39.94 -4.43 8.08
CA TRP A 626 -39.52 -3.45 7.09
C TRP A 626 -40.57 -3.21 6.02
N ALA A 627 -41.15 -4.29 5.46
CA ALA A 627 -42.13 -4.18 4.41
C ALA A 627 -43.43 -3.51 4.92
N GLU A 628 -43.81 -3.79 6.14
CA GLU A 628 -44.96 -3.13 6.79
C GLU A 628 -44.73 -1.66 7.02
N ALA A 629 -43.58 -1.30 7.63
CA ALA A 629 -43.19 0.06 7.89
C ALA A 629 -43.08 0.88 6.60
N SER A 630 -42.45 0.31 5.56
CA SER A 630 -42.25 1.01 4.27
C SER A 630 -43.59 1.33 3.59
N ARG A 631 -44.55 0.38 3.62
CA ARG A 631 -45.90 0.61 3.06
C ARG A 631 -46.68 1.65 3.86
N ALA A 632 -46.58 1.61 5.19
CA ALA A 632 -47.27 2.54 6.06
C ALA A 632 -46.85 4.00 5.86
N ILE A 633 -45.60 4.26 5.53
CA ILE A 633 -45.10 5.61 5.32
C ILE A 633 -45.04 6.05 3.84
N GLY A 634 -45.73 5.33 2.94
CA GLY A 634 -45.86 5.73 1.53
C GLY A 634 -44.74 5.29 0.60
N TYR A 635 -43.89 4.32 1.04
CA TYR A 635 -42.82 3.74 0.20
C TYR A 635 -43.03 2.25 -0.12
N PRO A 636 -44.20 1.86 -0.75
CA PRO A 636 -44.48 0.46 -1.03
C PRO A 636 -43.43 -0.24 -1.89
N TYR A 637 -42.74 0.48 -2.77
CA TYR A 637 -41.70 -0.05 -3.62
C TYR A 637 -40.44 -0.51 -2.83
N MET A 638 -40.19 0.03 -1.63
CA MET A 638 -39.10 -0.41 -0.76
C MET A 638 -39.43 -1.70 0.00
N ALA A 639 -40.68 -2.09 0.06
CA ALA A 639 -41.14 -3.24 0.85
C ALA A 639 -40.54 -4.57 0.37
N GLU A 640 -40.42 -4.77 -0.94
CA GLU A 640 -39.99 -6.03 -1.56
C GLU A 640 -38.49 -6.08 -1.92
N GLY A 641 -37.82 -4.95 -2.01
CA GLY A 641 -36.43 -4.88 -2.43
C GLY A 641 -35.46 -4.28 -1.39
N TYR A 642 -34.26 -4.00 -1.82
CA TYR A 642 -33.20 -3.41 -1.01
C TYR A 642 -32.86 -2.03 -1.52
N THR A 643 -32.58 -1.08 -0.60
CA THR A 643 -32.15 0.28 -1.00
C THR A 643 -30.69 0.30 -1.46
N ASN A 644 -29.91 -0.65 -0.96
CA ASN A 644 -28.47 -0.73 -1.19
C ASN A 644 -28.00 -2.18 -1.31
N VAL A 645 -27.25 -2.49 -2.35
CA VAL A 645 -26.58 -3.79 -2.52
C VAL A 645 -25.09 -3.54 -2.69
N ASN A 646 -24.28 -4.21 -1.91
CA ASN A 646 -22.84 -4.08 -1.94
C ASN A 646 -22.20 -5.36 -2.44
N LEU A 647 -21.27 -5.22 -3.39
CA LEU A 647 -20.49 -6.32 -3.95
C LEU A 647 -19.04 -6.17 -3.52
N ARG A 648 -18.50 -7.20 -2.91
CA ARG A 648 -17.05 -7.31 -2.71
C ARG A 648 -16.44 -8.09 -3.87
N LEU A 649 -15.50 -7.47 -4.59
CA LEU A 649 -14.83 -8.06 -5.73
C LEU A 649 -13.46 -8.62 -5.35
N ARG A 650 -12.99 -9.59 -6.15
CA ARG A 650 -11.60 -10.04 -6.08
C ARG A 650 -10.67 -8.92 -6.57
N PRO A 651 -9.44 -8.83 -6.02
CA PRO A 651 -8.38 -8.03 -6.63
C PRO A 651 -8.19 -8.45 -8.10
N ASN A 652 -7.95 -7.48 -8.97
CA ASN A 652 -7.81 -7.65 -10.42
C ASN A 652 -9.09 -8.08 -11.17
N ALA A 653 -10.26 -7.89 -10.60
CA ALA A 653 -11.50 -7.95 -11.36
C ALA A 653 -11.49 -6.84 -12.42
N GLY A 654 -11.35 -7.21 -13.67
CA GLY A 654 -11.11 -6.27 -14.77
C GLY A 654 -12.35 -5.52 -15.24
N TYR A 655 -12.16 -4.66 -16.25
CA TYR A 655 -13.24 -3.91 -16.93
C TYR A 655 -14.41 -4.81 -17.38
N ALA A 656 -14.12 -6.02 -17.88
CA ALA A 656 -15.16 -6.96 -18.30
C ALA A 656 -16.11 -7.38 -17.15
N THR A 657 -15.61 -7.54 -15.94
CA THR A 657 -16.44 -7.84 -14.76
C THR A 657 -17.34 -6.65 -14.42
N ARG A 658 -16.79 -5.42 -14.44
CA ARG A 658 -17.59 -4.21 -14.24
C ARG A 658 -18.70 -4.08 -15.29
N GLN A 659 -18.38 -4.31 -16.57
CA GLN A 659 -19.35 -4.30 -17.66
C GLN A 659 -20.46 -5.34 -17.46
N SER A 660 -20.11 -6.55 -17.01
CA SER A 660 -21.09 -7.60 -16.71
C SER A 660 -22.01 -7.22 -15.55
N ILE A 661 -21.45 -6.62 -14.49
CA ILE A 661 -22.23 -6.13 -13.35
C ILE A 661 -23.19 -5.03 -13.81
N ALA A 662 -22.69 -4.02 -14.53
CA ALA A 662 -23.52 -2.93 -15.02
C ALA A 662 -24.67 -3.42 -15.93
N ALA A 663 -24.38 -4.35 -16.85
CA ALA A 663 -25.40 -4.92 -17.73
C ALA A 663 -26.50 -5.70 -16.96
N MET A 664 -26.13 -6.44 -15.92
CA MET A 664 -27.09 -7.14 -15.06
C MET A 664 -27.95 -6.17 -14.24
N VAL A 665 -27.31 -5.14 -13.68
CA VAL A 665 -27.96 -4.14 -12.84
C VAL A 665 -28.96 -3.33 -13.67
N GLN A 666 -28.57 -2.86 -14.84
CA GLN A 666 -29.42 -2.04 -15.70
C GLN A 666 -30.63 -2.79 -16.24
N LYS A 667 -30.44 -4.05 -16.62
CA LYS A 667 -31.56 -4.90 -17.08
C LYS A 667 -32.71 -4.94 -16.06
N ARG A 668 -32.44 -4.61 -14.80
CA ARG A 668 -33.41 -4.59 -13.70
C ARG A 668 -33.65 -3.18 -13.13
N GLY A 669 -33.26 -2.13 -13.84
CA GLY A 669 -33.50 -0.75 -13.46
C GLY A 669 -32.63 -0.21 -12.32
N GLY A 670 -31.56 -0.93 -11.98
CA GLY A 670 -30.60 -0.48 -10.98
C GLY A 670 -29.48 0.38 -11.55
N MET A 671 -28.68 0.94 -10.65
CA MET A 671 -27.53 1.81 -10.95
C MET A 671 -26.33 1.37 -10.14
N VAL A 672 -25.15 1.37 -10.76
CA VAL A 672 -23.88 1.17 -10.05
C VAL A 672 -23.38 2.55 -9.58
N ARG A 673 -23.28 2.73 -8.27
CA ARG A 673 -22.69 3.96 -7.69
C ARG A 673 -21.21 3.77 -7.36
N ALA A 674 -20.57 4.88 -6.95
CA ALA A 674 -19.16 4.95 -6.60
C ALA A 674 -18.66 3.73 -5.82
N ASN A 675 -17.50 3.25 -6.17
CA ASN A 675 -16.92 2.07 -5.57
C ASN A 675 -15.54 2.39 -4.97
N THR A 676 -15.17 1.65 -3.96
CA THR A 676 -13.84 1.71 -3.37
C THR A 676 -12.88 0.73 -4.04
N TYR A 677 -13.38 -0.08 -4.96
CA TYR A 677 -12.62 -1.11 -5.67
C TYR A 677 -11.38 -0.55 -6.35
N ASP A 678 -11.52 0.53 -7.13
CA ASP A 678 -10.41 1.12 -7.89
C ASP A 678 -9.26 1.58 -6.96
N LYS A 679 -9.58 2.12 -5.79
CA LYS A 679 -8.60 2.56 -4.80
C LYS A 679 -7.87 1.37 -4.15
N VAL A 680 -8.60 0.29 -3.85
CA VAL A 680 -8.01 -0.94 -3.28
C VAL A 680 -7.16 -1.65 -4.32
N GLU A 681 -7.59 -1.68 -5.58
CA GLU A 681 -6.82 -2.24 -6.69
C GLU A 681 -5.50 -1.47 -6.90
N GLN A 682 -5.53 -0.15 -6.85
CA GLN A 682 -4.32 0.68 -6.91
C GLN A 682 -3.37 0.37 -5.74
N ALA A 683 -3.90 0.24 -4.52
CA ALA A 683 -3.11 -0.14 -3.35
C ALA A 683 -2.48 -1.53 -3.51
N TYR A 684 -3.18 -2.48 -4.11
CA TYR A 684 -2.66 -3.81 -4.43
C TYR A 684 -1.50 -3.74 -5.42
N GLN A 685 -1.68 -3.06 -6.55
CA GLN A 685 -0.67 -2.98 -7.59
C GLN A 685 0.62 -2.29 -7.11
N SER A 686 0.49 -1.17 -6.41
CA SER A 686 1.65 -0.46 -5.85
C SER A 686 2.33 -1.29 -4.75
N GLY A 687 1.56 -1.94 -3.89
CA GLY A 687 2.07 -2.82 -2.85
C GLY A 687 2.80 -4.04 -3.38
N ALA A 688 2.27 -4.68 -4.41
CA ALA A 688 2.88 -5.85 -5.05
C ALA A 688 4.23 -5.51 -5.70
N GLN A 689 4.34 -4.34 -6.33
CA GLN A 689 5.61 -3.86 -6.89
C GLN A 689 6.68 -3.65 -5.81
N GLY A 690 6.33 -2.96 -4.74
CA GLY A 690 7.22 -2.76 -3.60
C GLY A 690 7.65 -4.08 -2.95
N ALA A 691 6.72 -5.00 -2.73
CA ALA A 691 6.99 -6.30 -2.15
C ALA A 691 7.94 -7.14 -3.03
N PHE A 692 7.76 -7.13 -4.34
CA PHE A 692 8.66 -7.80 -5.29
C PHE A 692 10.08 -7.24 -5.21
N LEU A 693 10.23 -5.92 -5.25
CA LEU A 693 11.53 -5.27 -5.18
C LEU A 693 12.30 -5.65 -3.91
N PHE A 694 11.67 -5.48 -2.76
CA PHE A 694 12.31 -5.81 -1.49
C PHE A 694 12.55 -7.31 -1.33
N GLY A 695 11.68 -8.16 -1.89
CA GLY A 695 11.87 -9.62 -1.95
C GLY A 695 13.11 -10.01 -2.74
N VAL A 696 13.29 -9.44 -3.93
CA VAL A 696 14.50 -9.65 -4.75
C VAL A 696 15.74 -9.10 -4.04
N GLY A 697 15.63 -7.94 -3.39
CA GLY A 697 16.70 -7.37 -2.56
C GLY A 697 17.12 -8.33 -1.44
N ALA A 698 16.18 -8.93 -0.72
CA ALA A 698 16.44 -9.91 0.33
C ALA A 698 17.17 -11.14 -0.21
N LEU A 699 16.74 -11.67 -1.37
CA LEU A 699 17.38 -12.82 -2.00
C LEU A 699 18.82 -12.52 -2.44
N LEU A 700 19.07 -11.36 -3.03
CA LEU A 700 20.40 -10.95 -3.46
C LEU A 700 21.35 -10.72 -2.27
N ILE A 701 20.90 -10.00 -1.26
CA ILE A 701 21.68 -9.77 -0.02
C ILE A 701 21.93 -11.11 0.68
N GLY A 702 20.92 -11.98 0.73
CA GLY A 702 21.04 -13.32 1.27
C GLY A 702 22.09 -14.14 0.53
N GLY A 703 22.02 -14.20 -0.80
CA GLY A 703 22.97 -14.92 -1.64
C GLY A 703 24.41 -14.42 -1.47
N ILE A 704 24.60 -13.10 -1.49
CA ILE A 704 25.93 -12.48 -1.28
C ILE A 704 26.42 -12.78 0.14
N GLY A 705 25.56 -12.61 1.15
CA GLY A 705 25.89 -12.88 2.55
C GLY A 705 26.31 -14.33 2.79
N LEU A 706 25.59 -15.29 2.20
CA LEU A 706 25.92 -16.71 2.25
C LEU A 706 27.29 -16.99 1.61
N LEU A 707 27.56 -16.45 0.42
CA LEU A 707 28.85 -16.61 -0.26
C LEU A 707 29.99 -16.02 0.56
N LEU A 708 29.78 -14.86 1.18
CA LEU A 708 30.77 -14.21 2.04
C LEU A 708 31.09 -15.03 3.28
N LEU A 709 30.07 -15.46 4.00
CA LEU A 709 30.20 -16.28 5.20
C LEU A 709 30.88 -17.62 4.88
N GLN A 710 30.50 -18.25 3.75
CA GLN A 710 31.14 -19.46 3.27
C GLN A 710 32.63 -19.26 3.02
N ASN A 711 33.01 -18.19 2.34
CA ASN A 711 34.39 -17.88 2.01
C ASN A 711 35.24 -17.59 3.24
N VAL A 712 34.72 -16.79 4.15
CA VAL A 712 35.40 -16.47 5.41
C VAL A 712 35.58 -17.75 6.25
N PHE A 713 34.54 -18.57 6.31
CA PHE A 713 34.58 -19.84 7.07
C PHE A 713 35.57 -20.82 6.47
N LEU A 714 35.53 -21.04 5.14
CA LEU A 714 36.48 -21.96 4.46
C LEU A 714 37.93 -21.49 4.61
N SER A 715 38.16 -20.17 4.54
CA SER A 715 39.49 -19.60 4.76
C SER A 715 40.02 -19.88 6.18
N ARG A 716 39.15 -19.73 7.18
CA ARG A 716 39.48 -20.02 8.57
C ARG A 716 39.72 -21.49 8.83
N LEU A 717 38.95 -22.34 8.16
CA LEU A 717 39.14 -23.80 8.27
C LEU A 717 40.50 -24.22 7.70
N GLN A 718 40.88 -23.62 6.56
CA GLN A 718 42.23 -23.88 5.98
C GLN A 718 43.37 -23.33 6.87
N GLU A 719 43.18 -22.17 7.50
CA GLU A 719 44.16 -21.66 8.49
C GLU A 719 44.30 -22.57 9.72
N ALA A 720 43.22 -23.25 10.13
CA ALA A 720 43.19 -24.15 11.27
C ALA A 720 43.65 -25.59 10.94
N GLN A 721 43.79 -25.93 9.62
CA GLN A 721 44.15 -27.26 9.16
C GLN A 721 45.43 -27.82 9.80
N PRO A 722 46.55 -27.08 9.88
CA PRO A 722 47.78 -27.60 10.53
C PRO A 722 47.59 -27.89 12.02
N GLY A 723 46.84 -26.98 12.70
CA GLY A 723 46.50 -27.19 14.11
C GLY A 723 45.65 -28.42 14.35
N MET A 724 44.72 -28.72 13.43
CA MET A 724 43.94 -29.97 13.48
C MET A 724 44.83 -31.19 13.25
N GLY A 725 45.82 -31.12 12.35
CA GLY A 725 46.83 -32.17 12.15
C GLY A 725 47.62 -32.49 13.42
N ILE A 726 48.12 -31.42 14.10
CA ILE A 726 48.83 -31.53 15.36
C ILE A 726 47.91 -32.13 16.46
N MET A 727 46.68 -31.64 16.59
CA MET A 727 45.74 -32.17 17.60
C MET A 727 45.46 -33.68 17.39
N ARG A 728 45.31 -34.12 16.15
CA ARG A 728 45.13 -35.54 15.81
C ARG A 728 46.36 -36.35 16.07
N ALA A 729 47.57 -35.80 15.78
CA ALA A 729 48.85 -36.46 16.10
C ALA A 729 49.05 -36.68 17.63
N ILE A 730 48.49 -35.78 18.47
CA ILE A 730 48.53 -35.89 19.94
C ILE A 730 47.37 -36.76 20.47
N GLY A 731 46.51 -37.34 19.59
CA GLY A 731 45.49 -38.31 20.00
C GLY A 731 44.06 -37.76 20.05
N ALA A 732 43.80 -36.51 19.59
CA ALA A 732 42.45 -35.99 19.53
C ALA A 732 41.58 -36.74 18.50
N SER A 733 40.44 -37.26 18.91
CA SER A 733 39.50 -37.95 18.03
C SER A 733 38.85 -37.02 17.01
N ALA A 734 38.51 -37.55 15.83
CA ALA A 734 37.76 -36.81 14.82
C ALA A 734 36.41 -36.31 15.36
N GLY A 735 35.79 -37.05 16.28
CA GLY A 735 34.56 -36.67 16.97
C GLY A 735 34.72 -35.42 17.85
N ALA A 736 35.79 -35.36 18.64
CA ALA A 736 36.09 -34.22 19.50
C ALA A 736 36.33 -32.92 18.69
N ILE A 737 37.05 -33.03 17.57
CA ILE A 737 37.27 -31.90 16.66
C ILE A 737 35.93 -31.42 16.06
N ARG A 738 35.09 -32.36 15.57
CA ARG A 738 33.78 -32.04 15.02
C ARG A 738 32.89 -31.35 16.04
N GLN A 739 32.86 -31.82 17.28
CA GLN A 739 32.09 -31.24 18.37
C GLN A 739 32.56 -29.81 18.74
N ALA A 740 33.87 -29.56 18.73
CA ALA A 740 34.41 -28.22 18.97
C ALA A 740 34.00 -27.20 17.90
N TYR A 741 34.07 -27.61 16.63
CA TYR A 741 33.60 -26.78 15.52
C TYR A 741 32.06 -26.58 15.55
N GLY A 742 31.32 -27.63 15.91
CA GLY A 742 29.88 -27.52 16.13
C GLY A 742 29.49 -26.52 17.22
N ARG A 743 30.18 -26.52 18.36
CA ARG A 743 29.98 -25.53 19.44
C ARG A 743 30.32 -24.11 18.99
N ARG A 744 31.34 -23.95 18.13
CA ARG A 744 31.66 -22.64 17.54
C ARG A 744 30.53 -22.15 16.60
N ALA A 745 30.03 -23.04 15.74
CA ALA A 745 28.90 -22.75 14.86
C ALA A 745 27.67 -22.33 15.66
N LEU A 746 27.38 -23.07 16.74
CA LEU A 746 26.24 -22.75 17.61
C LEU A 746 26.40 -21.37 18.26
N ARG A 747 27.58 -21.05 18.79
CA ARG A 747 27.83 -19.71 19.37
C ARG A 747 27.69 -18.58 18.33
N PHE A 748 28.19 -18.82 17.12
CA PHE A 748 28.02 -17.85 16.01
C PHE A 748 26.55 -17.64 15.68
N TYR A 749 25.81 -18.73 15.55
CA TYR A 749 24.37 -18.71 15.30
C TYR A 749 23.61 -17.98 16.42
N LEU A 750 23.85 -18.33 17.68
CA LEU A 750 23.19 -17.70 18.83
C LEU A 750 23.49 -16.20 18.91
N GLY A 751 24.72 -15.79 18.63
CA GLY A 751 25.09 -14.37 18.58
C GLY A 751 24.37 -13.61 17.47
N MET A 752 24.31 -14.18 16.27
CA MET A 752 23.65 -13.60 15.10
C MET A 752 22.12 -13.55 15.28
N ALA A 753 21.52 -14.68 15.64
CA ALA A 753 20.07 -14.80 15.81
C ALA A 753 19.59 -13.99 17.03
N GLY A 754 20.36 -14.01 18.13
CA GLY A 754 20.05 -13.22 19.32
C GLY A 754 20.07 -11.71 19.06
N ALA A 755 21.07 -11.19 18.35
CA ALA A 755 21.14 -9.79 17.98
C ALA A 755 19.97 -9.38 17.06
N ALA A 756 19.61 -10.23 16.09
CA ALA A 756 18.49 -9.98 15.20
C ALA A 756 17.15 -10.05 15.95
N THR A 757 16.99 -10.98 16.90
CA THR A 757 15.76 -11.08 17.71
C THR A 757 15.60 -9.85 18.62
N LEU A 758 16.69 -9.40 19.26
CA LEU A 758 16.66 -8.17 20.07
C LEU A 758 16.24 -6.95 19.21
N LEU A 759 16.80 -6.84 18.00
CA LEU A 759 16.39 -5.77 17.08
C LEU A 759 14.92 -5.90 16.69
N GLY A 760 14.43 -7.12 16.43
CA GLY A 760 13.02 -7.37 16.12
C GLY A 760 12.09 -6.99 17.25
N ILE A 761 12.46 -7.30 18.50
CA ILE A 761 11.72 -6.90 19.70
C ILE A 761 11.69 -5.37 19.82
N LEU A 762 12.82 -4.70 19.60
CA LEU A 762 12.90 -3.23 19.66
C LEU A 762 12.01 -2.58 18.59
N ILE A 763 12.04 -3.09 17.34
CA ILE A 763 11.19 -2.59 16.25
C ILE A 763 9.71 -2.81 16.59
N GLN A 764 9.35 -3.99 17.11
CA GLN A 764 7.97 -4.29 17.50
C GLN A 764 7.50 -3.40 18.66
N TRP A 765 8.35 -3.22 19.67
CA TRP A 765 8.04 -2.36 20.82
C TRP A 765 7.85 -0.90 20.38
N GLN A 766 8.73 -0.39 19.52
CA GLN A 766 8.61 0.95 18.98
C GLN A 766 7.35 1.10 18.11
N SER A 767 7.00 0.08 17.32
CA SER A 767 5.82 0.09 16.45
C SER A 767 4.50 -0.10 17.21
N SER A 768 4.52 -0.64 18.44
CA SER A 768 3.33 -0.76 19.28
C SER A 768 2.94 0.56 19.97
N ASN A 769 3.76 1.59 19.87
CA ASN A 769 3.45 2.90 20.42
C ASN A 769 2.37 3.58 19.55
N LEU A 770 1.21 3.86 20.16
CA LEU A 770 0.04 4.45 19.50
C LEU A 770 0.34 5.76 18.74
N ARG A 771 1.23 6.61 19.28
CA ARG A 771 1.65 7.86 18.60
C ARG A 771 2.41 7.58 17.31
N ILE A 772 3.26 6.57 17.29
CA ILE A 772 4.01 6.18 16.09
C ILE A 772 3.10 5.50 15.09
N GLN A 773 2.19 4.63 15.56
CA GLN A 773 1.19 4.02 14.68
C GLN A 773 0.31 5.09 14.01
N SER A 774 -0.21 6.05 14.75
CA SER A 774 -1.03 7.13 14.18
C SER A 774 -0.26 7.99 13.18
N LEU A 775 1.02 8.28 13.45
CA LEU A 775 1.90 8.97 12.50
C LEU A 775 2.16 8.13 11.24
N LEU A 776 2.40 6.83 11.38
CA LEU A 776 2.62 5.92 10.28
C LEU A 776 1.36 5.77 9.41
N PHE A 777 0.18 5.66 10.03
CA PHE A 777 -1.10 5.59 9.31
C PHE A 777 -1.43 6.90 8.58
N ARG A 778 -1.17 8.05 9.18
CA ARG A 778 -1.31 9.36 8.51
C ARG A 778 -0.33 9.50 7.35
N ALA A 779 0.91 9.08 7.54
CA ALA A 779 1.94 9.15 6.52
C ALA A 779 1.71 8.18 5.33
N MET A 780 0.91 7.12 5.52
CA MET A 780 0.52 6.17 4.46
C MET A 780 -0.74 6.60 3.71
N ASP A 781 -1.30 7.77 4.03
CA ASP A 781 -2.53 8.31 3.43
C ASP A 781 -3.67 7.27 3.40
N LEU A 782 -3.89 6.60 4.55
CA LEU A 782 -4.94 5.60 4.71
C LEU A 782 -6.29 6.30 4.80
N ILE A 783 -6.75 6.84 3.70
CA ILE A 783 -8.00 7.59 3.52
C ILE A 783 -9.24 6.77 3.95
N PHE A 784 -9.07 5.49 4.17
CA PHE A 784 -10.17 4.55 4.43
C PHE A 784 -10.47 4.26 5.90
N THR A 785 -9.78 4.89 6.85
CA THR A 785 -10.15 4.77 8.26
C THR A 785 -11.32 5.69 8.62
N MET A 786 -12.46 5.52 7.97
CA MET A 786 -13.70 6.10 8.46
C MET A 786 -14.18 5.30 9.67
N GLY A 787 -14.09 5.84 10.86
CA GLY A 787 -14.78 5.37 12.06
C GLY A 787 -14.20 4.17 12.79
N GLY A 788 -13.12 3.56 12.33
CA GLY A 788 -12.47 2.44 13.02
C GLY A 788 -11.21 2.89 13.75
N GLY A 789 -11.01 2.48 14.99
CA GLY A 789 -9.74 2.68 15.70
C GLY A 789 -8.57 2.12 14.90
N VAL A 790 -7.37 2.71 15.09
CA VAL A 790 -6.15 2.26 14.39
C VAL A 790 -5.92 0.77 14.67
N PRO A 791 -5.98 -0.11 13.66
CA PRO A 791 -5.84 -1.54 13.90
C PRO A 791 -4.46 -1.86 14.46
N HIS A 792 -4.40 -2.71 15.50
CA HIS A 792 -3.14 -3.17 16.08
C HIS A 792 -2.42 -4.11 15.09
N ILE A 793 -1.57 -3.56 14.23
CA ILE A 793 -0.86 -4.32 13.22
C ILE A 793 0.51 -4.70 13.74
N ARG A 794 0.80 -6.00 13.70
CA ARG A 794 2.14 -6.51 13.96
C ARG A 794 3.02 -6.24 12.74
N ILE A 795 3.78 -5.13 12.78
CA ILE A 795 4.62 -4.68 11.67
C ILE A 795 5.80 -5.63 11.46
N TYR A 796 6.38 -6.17 12.55
CA TYR A 796 7.55 -7.04 12.44
C TYR A 796 7.19 -8.44 11.91
N PRO A 797 7.91 -8.95 10.89
CA PRO A 797 7.58 -10.21 10.23
C PRO A 797 8.11 -11.43 11.01
N TRP A 798 7.55 -11.75 12.18
CA TRP A 798 8.01 -12.83 13.05
C TRP A 798 8.06 -14.20 12.37
N ALA A 799 7.09 -14.52 11.50
CA ALA A 799 7.12 -15.79 10.76
C ALA A 799 8.34 -15.88 9.84
N ALA A 800 8.63 -14.82 9.07
CA ALA A 800 9.81 -14.76 8.23
C ALA A 800 11.11 -14.79 9.06
N HIS A 801 11.12 -14.12 10.22
CA HIS A 801 12.24 -14.18 11.17
C HIS A 801 12.52 -15.61 11.62
N MET A 802 11.51 -16.37 12.03
CA MET A 802 11.67 -17.76 12.47
C MET A 802 12.14 -18.67 11.33
N ILE A 803 11.59 -18.51 10.12
CA ILE A 803 12.05 -19.25 8.92
C ILE A 803 13.51 -18.93 8.62
N LEU A 804 13.88 -17.66 8.66
CA LEU A 804 15.26 -17.22 8.40
C LEU A 804 16.22 -17.75 9.45
N CYS A 805 15.82 -17.76 10.73
CA CYS A 805 16.59 -18.39 11.82
C CYS A 805 16.81 -19.88 11.57
N GLY A 806 15.76 -20.60 11.19
CA GLY A 806 15.86 -22.02 10.83
C GLY A 806 16.79 -22.29 9.64
N ALA A 807 16.64 -21.50 8.57
CA ALA A 807 17.50 -21.58 7.39
C ALA A 807 18.96 -21.25 7.70
N ALA A 808 19.22 -20.23 8.52
CA ALA A 808 20.56 -19.88 8.97
C ALA A 808 21.18 -20.96 9.85
N ALA A 809 20.41 -21.58 10.74
CA ALA A 809 20.88 -22.70 11.57
C ALA A 809 21.29 -23.89 10.70
N LEU A 810 20.44 -24.29 9.75
CA LEU A 810 20.71 -25.36 8.80
C LEU A 810 21.95 -25.07 7.94
N TYR A 811 22.03 -23.86 7.40
CA TYR A 811 23.16 -23.43 6.58
C TYR A 811 24.49 -23.49 7.36
N LEU A 812 24.53 -22.89 8.55
CA LEU A 812 25.73 -22.89 9.38
C LEU A 812 26.13 -24.32 9.82
N TRP A 813 25.15 -25.18 10.10
CA TRP A 813 25.42 -26.59 10.39
C TRP A 813 26.06 -27.30 9.19
N LEU A 814 25.52 -27.09 7.98
CA LEU A 814 26.08 -27.66 6.75
C LEU A 814 27.50 -27.15 6.49
N MET A 815 27.70 -25.84 6.60
CA MET A 815 29.01 -25.19 6.38
C MET A 815 30.07 -25.63 7.37
N HIS A 816 29.71 -25.98 8.60
CA HIS A 816 30.67 -26.47 9.59
C HIS A 816 30.91 -27.98 9.52
N THR A 817 29.98 -28.74 9.00
CA THR A 817 30.10 -30.22 8.96
C THR A 817 30.67 -30.77 7.65
N LEU A 818 30.20 -30.23 6.49
CA LEU A 818 30.59 -30.76 5.19
C LEU A 818 32.08 -30.54 4.86
N PRO A 819 32.67 -29.34 5.03
CA PRO A 819 34.08 -29.12 4.70
C PRO A 819 35.05 -29.78 5.68
N LEU A 820 34.60 -30.13 6.90
CA LEU A 820 35.42 -30.87 7.88
C LEU A 820 35.60 -32.36 7.51
N ARG A 821 34.59 -32.93 6.81
CA ARG A 821 34.63 -34.37 6.47
C ARG A 821 35.91 -34.81 5.72
N PRO A 822 36.32 -34.14 4.62
CA PRO A 822 37.56 -34.51 3.91
C PRO A 822 38.79 -34.25 4.75
N LEU A 823 38.86 -33.18 5.53
CA LEU A 823 40.02 -32.85 6.38
C LEU A 823 40.21 -33.86 7.50
N LEU A 824 39.12 -34.41 8.04
CA LEU A 824 39.17 -35.44 9.09
C LEU A 824 39.47 -36.82 8.50
N LYS A 825 39.27 -37.06 7.22
CA LYS A 825 39.66 -38.30 6.53
C LYS A 825 41.17 -38.35 6.20
N ASN A 826 41.80 -37.20 5.97
CA ASN A 826 43.23 -37.11 5.66
C ASN A 826 44.07 -37.60 6.86
N THR A 827 45.28 -38.05 6.59
CA THR A 827 46.23 -38.41 7.68
C THR A 827 46.63 -37.14 8.45
N PRO A 828 47.03 -37.26 9.73
CA PRO A 828 47.57 -36.13 10.49
C PRO A 828 48.74 -35.46 9.76
N MET A 829 49.57 -36.22 9.11
CA MET A 829 50.76 -35.80 8.38
C MET A 829 50.37 -34.98 7.13
N ASP A 830 49.33 -35.42 6.38
CA ASP A 830 48.85 -34.68 5.19
C ASP A 830 48.23 -33.31 5.59
N ASN A 831 47.54 -33.25 6.72
CA ASN A 831 47.01 -32.00 7.26
C ASN A 831 48.12 -31.04 7.72
N MET A 832 49.23 -31.55 8.22
CA MET A 832 50.43 -30.75 8.58
C MET A 832 51.23 -30.26 7.37
N LYS A 833 51.30 -31.07 6.29
CA LYS A 833 51.98 -30.69 5.01
C LYS A 833 51.27 -29.61 4.22
N GLY A 834 50.02 -29.31 4.55
CA GLY A 834 49.27 -28.20 3.96
C GLY A 834 49.80 -26.78 4.29
N ILE A 835 50.98 -26.70 4.85
CA ILE A 835 51.80 -25.53 5.02
C ILE A 835 52.66 -25.37 3.77
#